data_8a23b11b02ee8875d79948e3fcc75a48
#
_entry.id   8a23b11b02ee8875d79948e3fcc75a48
#
_cell.length_a   1.000
_cell.length_b   1.000
_cell.length_c   1.000
_cell.angle_alpha   90.00
_cell.angle_beta   90.00
_cell.angle_gamma   90.00
#
_symmetry.space_group_name_H-M   'P 1'
#
loop_
_entity.id
_entity.type
_entity.pdbx_description
1 polymer ?
#
loop_
_entity_poly.entity_id
_entity_poly.type
_entity_poly.pdbx_seq_one_letter_code
_entity_poly.pdbx_strand_id
1 'polypeptide(L)'
;DVSNLDEVIVVGYGSQKKSDVTGAVASANIEAFEDAPNTNIAQSLQGTVAGLNIGQVNAAGQTPEISIRGRASISGSQSVLIILDGIQYNGSLSSINPSDIASIDVLKDVSSTAVYGAQAANGVILITSKGGKRNQKPKISITSSYATLDPTVSNRPLMRSDYIDHINMQLYDKRFLAPEFTTPNPDYVGYFEGGQGFNANFELQSDTNPGEFSDNDFDWWGNGTQTGYVHQNEINVTGASEKTSYLLSVGLTEAEGIIQNDKFSRRSLRINLDTDVNDFWKVGIQAFGSFVNEDGDEPFLSQLRNFSPLLVPYDDEGNLIPNPAGTIEPNPYQGQITEDYQRKDYFFANLYSEIELPFIKGLSYRINFGNNYRIEKYYGSSIYGAGLTGNAGKSLLFYRDYTLDNLLKYDRTFGKHEIGATLLYGAIERQQETTNAYAAGFDRLSLGYSDLSSGGIPSIGSSAYTETLNYQMLRANYKFDNRYILTGTIRRDGFSGFAANEKTAYFPSGALGWIASNEAFLKDTPWVNNLKLRASYGIAGNQTPRYTSLARLRTIPAYVFGDGGSPAFGQELTSLANPNLRWEKTSGLNVGVDFNFFDSRLNGSIDTYRNVTDDLLFSVRIPYLTGFSNIQTNVGKLQNTGLEITLTGDIVRNDNFSWTATANYSTNKNEILELTGEDADGDGVEDDLIQSGLFIGESINALYDYETDGIYQIGDDIPDGYGIGNYKIVDQNGDGMITQAEDRKIIGTRDPSYAVSLLNTFKYKNLSFSFFLNSIQGDDEHYLSRNDNALYRNANTLYQNVVSGIDYWSPQNPGGLNAMAPNRPGIAGTRYENRSFVRLQDVNLKYSFDDKILEKLSLSELSIFVSGKNLATWTDWNGFDPEYQKSDDGIYGVGLTTGGRPVLRGYSMGINLSF
;
A
#
# COMPACT_ATOMS: atom_id res chain seq x y z
N ASP A 1 26.18 -25.56 4.21
CA ASP A 1 24.80 -25.79 4.69
C ASP A 1 24.68 -25.22 6.10
N VAL A 2 24.41 -23.94 6.18
CA VAL A 2 24.04 -23.27 7.44
C VAL A 2 22.58 -23.63 7.70
N SER A 3 22.27 -24.19 8.88
CA SER A 3 20.86 -24.41 9.23
C SER A 3 20.16 -23.03 9.31
N ASN A 4 18.90 -22.91 8.92
CA ASN A 4 18.14 -21.65 9.00
C ASN A 4 18.13 -21.00 10.41
N LEU A 5 18.61 -21.68 11.43
CA LEU A 5 18.68 -21.24 12.82
C LEU A 5 20.05 -20.62 13.19
N ASP A 6 21.10 -20.89 12.40
CA ASP A 6 22.41 -20.20 12.50
C ASP A 6 22.42 -18.90 11.70
N GLU A 7 21.33 -18.61 10.98
CA GLU A 7 21.12 -17.35 10.27
C GLU A 7 21.19 -16.19 11.28
N VAL A 8 21.98 -15.17 10.93
CA VAL A 8 22.09 -13.95 11.72
C VAL A 8 21.09 -12.96 11.17
N ILE A 9 20.13 -12.57 11.98
CA ILE A 9 19.13 -11.58 11.66
C ILE A 9 19.41 -10.27 12.37
N VAL A 10 19.02 -9.16 11.76
CA VAL A 10 19.09 -7.83 12.38
C VAL A 10 17.89 -7.68 13.31
N VAL A 11 18.12 -7.37 14.56
CA VAL A 11 17.06 -7.12 15.54
C VAL A 11 17.39 -5.83 16.30
N GLY A 12 16.65 -4.79 15.98
CA GLY A 12 16.88 -3.48 16.57
C GLY A 12 18.27 -2.94 16.20
N TYR A 13 19.03 -2.51 17.20
CA TYR A 13 20.37 -1.93 17.03
C TYR A 13 21.50 -2.99 17.08
N GLY A 14 21.22 -4.24 16.72
CA GLY A 14 22.21 -5.31 16.71
C GLY A 14 21.80 -6.50 15.86
N SER A 15 22.75 -7.39 15.64
CA SER A 15 22.51 -8.67 14.97
C SER A 15 22.51 -9.80 15.99
N GLN A 16 21.58 -10.74 15.87
CA GLN A 16 21.47 -11.92 16.73
C GLN A 16 21.26 -13.16 15.87
N LYS A 17 21.68 -14.33 16.39
CA LYS A 17 21.27 -15.59 15.76
C LYS A 17 19.74 -15.73 15.85
N LYS A 18 19.10 -16.21 14.82
CA LYS A 18 17.66 -16.47 14.78
C LYS A 18 17.21 -17.41 15.92
N SER A 19 18.08 -18.36 16.29
CA SER A 19 17.88 -19.23 17.46
C SER A 19 17.74 -18.47 18.78
N ASP A 20 18.36 -17.32 18.92
CA ASP A 20 18.40 -16.55 20.18
C ASP A 20 17.33 -15.47 20.26
N VAL A 21 16.61 -15.22 19.16
CA VAL A 21 15.52 -14.23 19.11
C VAL A 21 14.30 -14.75 19.84
N THR A 22 13.74 -13.92 20.73
CA THR A 22 12.56 -14.25 21.54
C THR A 22 11.26 -13.64 21.01
N GLY A 23 11.33 -12.71 20.07
CA GLY A 23 10.18 -12.08 19.43
C GLY A 23 9.79 -12.74 18.10
N ALA A 24 8.63 -12.36 17.56
CA ALA A 24 8.17 -12.79 16.23
C ALA A 24 8.85 -11.96 15.13
N VAL A 25 9.97 -12.47 14.62
CA VAL A 25 10.72 -11.87 13.50
C VAL A 25 10.73 -12.85 12.33
N ALA A 26 10.36 -12.37 11.16
CA ALA A 26 10.36 -13.15 9.93
C ALA A 26 11.27 -12.50 8.89
N SER A 27 12.17 -13.30 8.31
CA SER A 27 12.99 -12.90 7.17
C SER A 27 12.29 -13.26 5.87
N ALA A 28 12.16 -12.31 4.96
CA ALA A 28 11.55 -12.55 3.66
C ALA A 28 12.51 -13.25 2.71
N ASN A 29 12.00 -14.24 1.95
CA ASN A 29 12.79 -14.90 0.90
C ASN A 29 12.77 -14.05 -0.39
N ILE A 30 13.58 -12.99 -0.41
CA ILE A 30 13.66 -12.07 -1.57
C ILE A 30 14.42 -12.68 -2.77
N GLU A 31 15.30 -13.65 -2.54
CA GLU A 31 16.07 -14.30 -3.61
C GLU A 31 15.17 -15.04 -4.62
N ALA A 32 14.05 -15.59 -4.16
CA ALA A 32 13.08 -16.26 -5.02
C ALA A 32 12.44 -15.35 -6.07
N PHE A 33 12.49 -14.03 -5.86
CA PHE A 33 11.85 -13.00 -6.70
C PHE A 33 12.86 -12.02 -7.30
N GLU A 34 14.17 -12.34 -7.24
CA GLU A 34 15.24 -11.48 -7.76
C GLU A 34 15.13 -11.28 -9.29
N ASP A 35 14.68 -12.31 -10.00
CA ASP A 35 14.53 -12.30 -11.47
C ASP A 35 13.11 -11.80 -11.91
N ALA A 36 12.22 -11.41 -10.99
CA ALA A 36 10.91 -10.85 -11.30
C ALA A 36 11.03 -9.36 -11.70
N PRO A 37 10.15 -8.83 -12.57
CA PRO A 37 10.19 -7.45 -13.03
C PRO A 37 9.70 -6.46 -11.98
N ASN A 38 10.28 -6.50 -10.78
CA ASN A 38 9.89 -5.66 -9.65
C ASN A 38 10.61 -4.31 -9.71
N THR A 39 9.86 -3.22 -9.83
CA THR A 39 10.39 -1.85 -9.78
C THR A 39 10.57 -1.35 -8.33
N ASN A 40 9.83 -1.96 -7.39
CA ASN A 40 9.81 -1.62 -5.98
C ASN A 40 10.09 -2.88 -5.12
N ILE A 41 10.94 -2.74 -4.11
CA ILE A 41 11.32 -3.86 -3.24
C ILE A 41 10.11 -4.48 -2.49
N ALA A 42 9.08 -3.70 -2.18
CA ALA A 42 7.89 -4.20 -1.53
C ALA A 42 7.16 -5.28 -2.36
N GLN A 43 7.24 -5.24 -3.69
CA GLN A 43 6.64 -6.26 -4.56
C GLN A 43 7.24 -7.66 -4.32
N SER A 44 8.52 -7.74 -3.91
CA SER A 44 9.16 -9.01 -3.57
C SER A 44 8.75 -9.57 -2.21
N LEU A 45 8.01 -8.79 -1.41
CA LEU A 45 7.54 -9.19 -0.08
C LEU A 45 6.12 -9.76 -0.09
N GLN A 46 5.35 -9.50 -1.16
CA GLN A 46 3.94 -9.87 -1.23
C GLN A 46 3.72 -11.37 -1.05
N GLY A 47 2.98 -11.77 0.00
CA GLY A 47 2.69 -13.16 0.34
C GLY A 47 3.90 -13.96 0.86
N THR A 48 5.12 -13.39 0.99
CA THR A 48 6.32 -14.11 1.43
C THR A 48 6.45 -14.23 2.95
N VAL A 49 5.74 -13.38 3.69
CA VAL A 49 5.75 -13.35 5.16
C VAL A 49 4.31 -13.43 5.68
N ALA A 50 4.02 -14.40 6.53
CA ALA A 50 2.71 -14.54 7.17
C ALA A 50 2.39 -13.31 8.04
N GLY A 51 1.17 -12.74 7.88
CA GLY A 51 0.72 -11.54 8.59
C GLY A 51 1.21 -10.21 8.02
N LEU A 52 1.98 -10.22 6.91
CA LEU A 52 2.38 -9.03 6.14
C LEU A 52 1.50 -8.95 4.89
N ASN A 53 0.73 -7.87 4.77
CA ASN A 53 -0.08 -7.58 3.60
C ASN A 53 0.57 -6.45 2.78
N ILE A 54 0.74 -6.69 1.50
CA ILE A 54 1.29 -5.74 0.53
C ILE A 54 0.36 -5.71 -0.67
N GLY A 55 -0.08 -4.49 -1.04
CA GLY A 55 -0.92 -4.28 -2.21
C GLY A 55 -0.18 -4.48 -3.54
N GLN A 56 -0.94 -4.55 -4.61
CA GLN A 56 -0.38 -4.60 -5.97
C GLN A 56 0.19 -3.25 -6.39
N VAL A 57 1.20 -3.29 -7.26
CA VAL A 57 1.73 -2.12 -7.96
C VAL A 57 1.16 -2.13 -9.38
N ASN A 58 0.28 -1.18 -9.66
CA ASN A 58 -0.49 -1.11 -10.90
C ASN A 58 -0.13 0.10 -11.77
N ALA A 59 0.75 0.96 -11.28
CA ALA A 59 1.32 2.10 -12.00
C ALA A 59 2.84 2.07 -11.96
N ALA A 60 3.48 2.67 -12.94
CA ALA A 60 4.92 2.77 -12.97
C ALA A 60 5.45 3.56 -11.75
N GLY A 61 6.41 3.00 -11.01
CA GLY A 61 7.01 3.63 -9.82
C GLY A 61 6.14 3.73 -8.56
N GLN A 62 4.90 3.24 -8.58
CA GLN A 62 4.00 3.26 -7.43
C GLN A 62 4.58 2.49 -6.23
N THR A 63 4.37 3.02 -5.03
CA THR A 63 4.63 2.32 -3.78
C THR A 63 3.31 1.69 -3.29
N PRO A 64 3.28 0.36 -3.07
CA PRO A 64 2.07 -0.30 -2.58
C PRO A 64 1.80 0.04 -1.11
N GLU A 65 0.56 -0.10 -0.68
CA GLU A 65 0.22 -0.09 0.74
C GLU A 65 0.83 -1.30 1.45
N ILE A 66 1.27 -1.09 2.69
CA ILE A 66 1.91 -2.11 3.52
C ILE A 66 1.22 -2.11 4.88
N SER A 67 0.77 -3.27 5.33
CA SER A 67 0.23 -3.45 6.68
C SER A 67 0.71 -4.75 7.32
N ILE A 68 0.88 -4.74 8.64
CA ILE A 68 1.31 -5.89 9.43
C ILE A 68 0.26 -6.14 10.52
N ARG A 69 -0.34 -7.36 10.53
CA ARG A 69 -1.34 -7.78 11.52
C ARG A 69 -2.58 -6.88 11.62
N GLY A 70 -3.01 -6.33 10.47
CA GLY A 70 -4.18 -5.47 10.37
C GLY A 70 -3.92 -4.02 10.80
N ARG A 71 -4.99 -3.24 10.87
CA ARG A 71 -4.94 -1.82 11.26
C ARG A 71 -4.96 -1.69 12.79
N ALA A 72 -4.09 -0.85 13.33
CA ALA A 72 -3.94 -0.66 14.77
C ALA A 72 -4.57 0.65 15.30
N SER A 73 -5.04 1.53 14.42
CA SER A 73 -5.63 2.82 14.79
C SER A 73 -6.80 3.19 13.88
N ILE A 74 -7.72 4.03 14.35
CA ILE A 74 -8.83 4.58 13.56
C ILE A 74 -8.37 5.80 12.76
N SER A 75 -7.76 6.79 13.42
CA SER A 75 -7.34 8.07 12.82
C SER A 75 -5.84 8.35 12.95
N GLY A 76 -5.10 7.53 13.70
CA GLY A 76 -3.64 7.64 13.84
C GLY A 76 -2.90 7.14 12.60
N SER A 77 -1.57 7.25 12.61
CA SER A 77 -0.73 6.74 11.55
C SER A 77 -0.88 5.23 11.39
N GLN A 78 -1.05 4.76 10.15
CA GLN A 78 -1.06 3.33 9.79
C GLN A 78 0.26 2.88 9.15
N SER A 79 1.20 3.81 8.98
CA SER A 79 2.46 3.54 8.27
C SER A 79 3.34 2.57 9.05
N VAL A 80 3.84 1.54 8.34
CA VAL A 80 4.88 0.64 8.85
C VAL A 80 6.21 1.39 8.87
N LEU A 81 6.97 1.25 9.94
CA LEU A 81 8.27 1.90 10.08
C LEU A 81 9.33 1.20 9.23
N ILE A 82 10.00 1.93 8.36
CA ILE A 82 11.09 1.42 7.53
C ILE A 82 12.43 1.83 8.14
N ILE A 83 13.28 0.84 8.37
CA ILE A 83 14.66 1.04 8.80
C ILE A 83 15.60 0.54 7.71
N LEU A 84 16.42 1.41 7.17
CA LEU A 84 17.42 1.08 6.16
C LEU A 84 18.84 1.19 6.77
N ASP A 85 19.58 0.10 6.75
CA ASP A 85 20.94 0.02 7.28
C ASP A 85 21.07 0.57 8.73
N GLY A 86 20.00 0.37 9.54
CA GLY A 86 19.95 0.78 10.95
C GLY A 86 19.41 2.18 11.20
N ILE A 87 19.13 2.97 10.19
CA ILE A 87 18.57 4.34 10.27
C ILE A 87 17.14 4.37 9.75
N GLN A 88 16.28 5.14 10.39
CA GLN A 88 14.92 5.34 9.92
C GLN A 88 14.92 5.98 8.53
N TYR A 89 14.22 5.34 7.58
CA TYR A 89 14.09 5.82 6.22
C TYR A 89 12.70 6.38 5.97
N ASN A 90 12.62 7.65 5.60
CA ASN A 90 11.38 8.39 5.37
C ASN A 90 11.14 8.71 3.87
N GLY A 91 11.93 8.12 2.97
CA GLY A 91 11.72 8.22 1.52
C GLY A 91 10.76 7.16 0.99
N SER A 92 10.42 7.25 -0.29
CA SER A 92 9.66 6.22 -0.98
C SER A 92 10.47 4.92 -1.15
N LEU A 93 9.84 3.76 -0.97
CA LEU A 93 10.48 2.47 -1.27
C LEU A 93 10.83 2.32 -2.76
N SER A 94 10.15 3.04 -3.66
CA SER A 94 10.49 3.08 -5.09
C SER A 94 11.85 3.74 -5.38
N SER A 95 12.39 4.52 -4.44
CA SER A 95 13.73 5.12 -4.55
C SER A 95 14.86 4.11 -4.26
N ILE A 96 14.56 3.01 -3.56
CA ILE A 96 15.53 1.98 -3.21
C ILE A 96 15.62 0.98 -4.37
N ASN A 97 16.83 0.73 -4.84
CA ASN A 97 17.06 -0.29 -5.85
C ASN A 97 16.96 -1.70 -5.23
N PRO A 98 16.01 -2.57 -5.68
CA PRO A 98 15.86 -3.92 -5.14
C PRO A 98 17.15 -4.76 -5.21
N SER A 99 17.96 -4.59 -6.25
CA SER A 99 19.23 -5.33 -6.44
C SER A 99 20.29 -5.03 -5.38
N ASP A 100 20.17 -3.90 -4.67
CA ASP A 100 21.11 -3.49 -3.62
C ASP A 100 20.83 -4.16 -2.26
N ILE A 101 19.73 -4.89 -2.13
CA ILE A 101 19.24 -5.39 -0.84
C ILE A 101 19.73 -6.80 -0.59
N ALA A 102 20.30 -7.02 0.60
CA ALA A 102 20.77 -8.32 1.06
C ALA A 102 19.71 -9.11 1.81
N SER A 103 18.95 -8.44 2.71
CA SER A 103 17.88 -9.07 3.48
C SER A 103 16.82 -8.07 3.87
N ILE A 104 15.61 -8.60 4.10
CA ILE A 104 14.50 -7.85 4.68
C ILE A 104 13.94 -8.68 5.82
N ASP A 105 13.96 -8.09 7.02
CA ASP A 105 13.42 -8.68 8.23
C ASP A 105 12.20 -7.90 8.70
N VAL A 106 11.14 -8.60 9.06
CA VAL A 106 9.86 -8.01 9.48
C VAL A 106 9.65 -8.28 10.96
N LEU A 107 9.62 -7.22 11.77
CA LEU A 107 9.30 -7.28 13.19
C LEU A 107 7.79 -7.12 13.34
N LYS A 108 7.13 -8.18 13.83
CA LYS A 108 5.65 -8.25 13.86
C LYS A 108 5.07 -8.13 15.26
N ASP A 109 5.83 -8.52 16.30
CA ASP A 109 5.38 -8.47 17.69
C ASP A 109 5.83 -7.19 18.40
N VAL A 110 4.99 -6.74 19.33
CA VAL A 110 5.21 -5.49 20.06
C VAL A 110 6.51 -5.50 20.88
N SER A 111 6.97 -6.66 21.35
CA SER A 111 8.23 -6.77 22.10
C SER A 111 9.45 -6.52 21.22
N SER A 112 9.48 -7.02 19.98
CA SER A 112 10.57 -6.74 19.03
C SER A 112 10.50 -5.33 18.47
N THR A 113 9.30 -4.76 18.27
CA THR A 113 9.14 -3.41 17.77
C THR A 113 9.33 -2.33 18.84
N ALA A 114 9.18 -2.65 20.14
CA ALA A 114 9.41 -1.73 21.26
C ALA A 114 10.82 -1.12 21.28
N VAL A 115 11.80 -1.77 20.66
CA VAL A 115 13.15 -1.22 20.44
C VAL A 115 13.12 0.08 19.64
N TYR A 116 12.15 0.23 18.75
CA TYR A 116 11.92 1.43 17.92
C TYR A 116 10.86 2.37 18.50
N GLY A 117 10.16 1.96 19.57
CA GLY A 117 9.32 2.80 20.45
C GLY A 117 8.10 3.41 19.76
N ALA A 118 8.09 4.72 19.78
CA ALA A 118 6.93 5.57 19.50
C ALA A 118 6.39 5.58 18.06
N GLN A 119 6.99 4.89 17.13
CA GLN A 119 6.60 4.85 15.71
C GLN A 119 6.41 3.41 15.20
N ALA A 120 6.47 2.45 16.11
CA ALA A 120 6.58 1.04 15.77
C ALA A 120 5.32 0.20 16.07
N ALA A 121 4.22 0.84 16.44
CA ALA A 121 2.96 0.15 16.74
C ALA A 121 2.40 -0.66 15.55
N ASN A 122 2.63 -0.16 14.32
CA ASN A 122 2.18 -0.82 13.08
C ASN A 122 3.19 -1.84 12.53
N GLY A 123 4.25 -2.18 13.31
CA GLY A 123 5.32 -3.06 12.87
C GLY A 123 6.51 -2.32 12.25
N VAL A 124 7.59 -3.07 12.01
CA VAL A 124 8.85 -2.53 11.47
C VAL A 124 9.39 -3.43 10.38
N ILE A 125 9.82 -2.84 9.27
CA ILE A 125 10.56 -3.51 8.20
C ILE A 125 12.01 -3.05 8.24
N LEU A 126 12.92 -4.00 8.46
CA LEU A 126 14.36 -3.77 8.47
C LEU A 126 14.92 -4.17 7.11
N ILE A 127 15.51 -3.21 6.41
CA ILE A 127 16.15 -3.42 5.12
C ILE A 127 17.65 -3.31 5.31
N THR A 128 18.38 -4.37 4.95
CA THR A 128 19.84 -4.41 4.98
C THR A 128 20.38 -4.46 3.57
N SER A 129 21.27 -3.54 3.24
CA SER A 129 21.91 -3.49 1.94
C SER A 129 23.05 -4.51 1.78
N LYS A 130 23.35 -4.90 0.54
CA LYS A 130 24.48 -5.76 0.20
C LYS A 130 25.81 -5.08 0.58
N GLY A 131 26.81 -5.89 0.90
CA GLY A 131 28.18 -5.45 1.22
C GLY A 131 29.21 -6.47 0.73
N GLY A 132 30.49 -6.12 0.72
CA GLY A 132 31.57 -7.04 0.40
C GLY A 132 31.78 -8.07 1.52
N LYS A 133 32.02 -9.34 1.18
CA LYS A 133 32.38 -10.38 2.14
C LYS A 133 33.90 -10.37 2.36
N ARG A 134 34.38 -10.43 3.60
CA ARG A 134 35.82 -10.41 3.92
C ARG A 134 36.61 -11.45 3.11
N ASN A 135 37.83 -11.09 2.67
CA ASN A 135 38.69 -11.90 1.82
C ASN A 135 38.08 -12.30 0.46
N GLN A 136 37.13 -11.54 -0.04
CA GLN A 136 36.53 -11.73 -1.36
C GLN A 136 37.34 -10.98 -2.42
N LYS A 137 37.78 -11.68 -3.49
CA LYS A 137 38.34 -10.98 -4.66
C LYS A 137 37.30 -10.03 -5.23
N PRO A 138 37.73 -8.92 -5.86
CA PRO A 138 36.82 -8.04 -6.57
C PRO A 138 35.97 -8.84 -7.57
N LYS A 139 34.66 -8.65 -7.52
CA LYS A 139 33.67 -9.25 -8.41
C LYS A 139 32.86 -8.12 -9.04
N ILE A 140 32.79 -8.12 -10.37
CA ILE A 140 31.93 -7.23 -11.13
C ILE A 140 30.74 -8.06 -11.60
N SER A 141 29.54 -7.67 -11.22
CA SER A 141 28.29 -8.31 -11.63
C SER A 141 27.45 -7.35 -12.47
N ILE A 142 26.90 -7.85 -13.57
CA ILE A 142 26.03 -7.12 -14.48
C ILE A 142 24.75 -7.91 -14.62
N THR A 143 23.62 -7.28 -14.38
CA THR A 143 22.29 -7.83 -14.61
C THR A 143 21.56 -6.95 -15.60
N SER A 144 20.92 -7.55 -16.60
CA SER A 144 20.04 -6.84 -17.54
C SER A 144 18.78 -7.65 -17.76
N SER A 145 17.63 -7.00 -17.65
CA SER A 145 16.32 -7.63 -17.87
C SER A 145 15.36 -6.71 -18.59
N TYR A 146 14.44 -7.31 -19.34
CA TYR A 146 13.35 -6.63 -20.01
C TYR A 146 12.05 -7.40 -19.78
N ALA A 147 10.99 -6.69 -19.43
CA ALA A 147 9.66 -7.24 -19.24
C ALA A 147 8.60 -6.47 -20.03
N THR A 148 7.57 -7.16 -20.50
CA THR A 148 6.34 -6.56 -21.01
C THR A 148 5.25 -6.67 -19.96
N LEU A 149 4.32 -5.69 -19.94
CA LEU A 149 3.23 -5.60 -18.99
C LEU A 149 1.90 -5.44 -19.72
N ASP A 150 0.92 -6.27 -19.37
CA ASP A 150 -0.44 -6.20 -19.86
C ASP A 150 -1.45 -6.31 -18.70
N PRO A 151 -2.69 -5.82 -18.81
CA PRO A 151 -3.68 -5.99 -17.76
C PRO A 151 -4.08 -7.47 -17.60
N THR A 152 -4.30 -7.91 -16.35
CA THR A 152 -4.76 -9.29 -16.06
C THR A 152 -6.19 -9.54 -16.52
N VAL A 153 -7.03 -8.50 -16.52
CA VAL A 153 -8.43 -8.54 -16.88
C VAL A 153 -8.69 -7.52 -17.99
N SER A 154 -9.45 -7.93 -18.99
CA SER A 154 -9.71 -7.16 -20.22
C SER A 154 -11.16 -6.67 -20.32
N ASN A 155 -11.81 -6.36 -19.20
CA ASN A 155 -13.16 -5.75 -19.24
C ASN A 155 -13.06 -4.37 -19.88
N ARG A 156 -13.31 -4.32 -21.19
CA ARG A 156 -13.26 -3.09 -21.96
C ARG A 156 -14.63 -2.39 -21.94
N PRO A 157 -14.67 -1.07 -22.09
CA PRO A 157 -15.89 -0.33 -22.37
C PRO A 157 -16.60 -0.90 -23.59
N LEU A 158 -17.92 -0.72 -23.65
CA LEU A 158 -18.71 -1.16 -24.78
C LEU A 158 -18.36 -0.33 -26.02
N MET A 159 -18.27 -1.00 -27.17
CA MET A 159 -18.19 -0.36 -28.48
C MET A 159 -19.59 -0.01 -28.98
N ARG A 160 -19.70 0.74 -30.09
CA ARG A 160 -20.93 1.37 -30.59
C ARG A 160 -22.15 0.44 -30.57
N SER A 161 -22.05 -0.75 -31.14
CA SER A 161 -23.20 -1.66 -31.23
C SER A 161 -23.75 -2.05 -29.85
N ASP A 162 -22.86 -2.58 -29.01
CA ASP A 162 -23.21 -3.06 -27.66
C ASP A 162 -23.65 -1.92 -26.75
N TYR A 163 -23.04 -0.72 -26.93
CA TYR A 163 -23.42 0.49 -26.21
C TYR A 163 -24.82 0.96 -26.54
N ILE A 164 -25.20 0.98 -27.83
CA ILE A 164 -26.57 1.32 -28.25
C ILE A 164 -27.56 0.27 -27.73
N ASP A 165 -27.19 -1.00 -27.77
CA ASP A 165 -28.03 -2.07 -27.21
C ASP A 165 -28.20 -1.92 -25.70
N HIS A 166 -27.15 -1.53 -25.00
CA HIS A 166 -27.22 -1.23 -23.57
C HIS A 166 -28.14 -0.04 -23.25
N ILE A 167 -28.06 1.07 -24.01
CA ILE A 167 -29.00 2.20 -23.88
C ILE A 167 -30.44 1.71 -24.14
N ASN A 168 -30.65 0.97 -25.20
CA ASN A 168 -31.96 0.44 -25.57
C ASN A 168 -32.52 -0.50 -24.49
N MET A 169 -31.65 -1.25 -23.81
CA MET A 169 -32.02 -2.12 -22.70
C MET A 169 -32.42 -1.29 -21.47
N GLN A 170 -31.68 -0.22 -21.15
CA GLN A 170 -32.02 0.68 -20.03
C GLN A 170 -33.37 1.41 -20.25
N LEU A 171 -33.75 1.66 -21.51
CA LEU A 171 -34.99 2.36 -21.86
C LEU A 171 -36.16 1.41 -22.08
N TYR A 172 -36.14 0.19 -21.55
CA TYR A 172 -37.20 -0.79 -21.77
C TYR A 172 -38.60 -0.26 -21.42
N ASP A 173 -38.73 0.54 -20.36
CA ASP A 173 -40.01 1.12 -19.91
C ASP A 173 -40.58 2.19 -20.85
N LYS A 174 -39.74 2.80 -21.68
CA LYS A 174 -40.15 3.73 -22.75
C LYS A 174 -40.44 3.01 -24.04
N ARG A 175 -39.64 2.02 -24.38
CA ARG A 175 -39.70 1.27 -25.66
C ARG A 175 -40.80 0.24 -25.71
N PHE A 176 -41.22 -0.26 -24.55
CA PHE A 176 -42.23 -1.32 -24.47
C PHE A 176 -43.32 -0.94 -23.46
N LEU A 177 -44.52 -1.46 -23.71
CA LEU A 177 -45.69 -1.26 -22.85
C LEU A 177 -45.64 -2.13 -21.60
N ALA A 178 -45.95 -1.53 -20.44
CA ALA A 178 -46.15 -2.25 -19.20
C ALA A 178 -47.39 -3.18 -19.29
N PRO A 179 -47.53 -4.22 -18.46
CA PRO A 179 -46.58 -4.62 -17.43
C PRO A 179 -45.51 -5.60 -17.91
N GLU A 180 -45.71 -6.30 -19.04
CA GLU A 180 -44.81 -7.38 -19.48
C GLU A 180 -43.60 -6.88 -20.28
N PHE A 181 -43.59 -5.66 -20.75
CA PHE A 181 -42.52 -5.02 -21.54
C PHE A 181 -42.05 -5.86 -22.74
N THR A 182 -43.03 -6.52 -23.39
CA THR A 182 -42.83 -7.34 -24.62
C THR A 182 -43.44 -6.71 -25.85
N THR A 183 -44.48 -5.86 -25.67
CA THR A 183 -45.21 -5.20 -26.77
C THR A 183 -44.55 -3.85 -27.03
N PRO A 184 -44.06 -3.55 -28.24
CA PRO A 184 -43.53 -2.23 -28.56
C PRO A 184 -44.51 -1.11 -28.23
N ASN A 185 -44.00 -0.03 -27.64
CA ASN A 185 -44.79 1.16 -27.35
C ASN A 185 -44.93 2.00 -28.62
N PRO A 186 -46.16 2.17 -29.14
CA PRO A 186 -46.39 2.92 -30.39
C PRO A 186 -46.10 4.42 -30.25
N ASP A 187 -46.05 4.93 -29.00
CA ASP A 187 -45.78 6.33 -28.70
C ASP A 187 -44.28 6.62 -28.49
N TYR A 188 -43.41 5.59 -28.59
CA TYR A 188 -41.96 5.76 -28.52
C TYR A 188 -41.43 6.27 -29.85
N VAL A 189 -40.94 7.50 -29.86
CA VAL A 189 -40.49 8.21 -31.05
C VAL A 189 -38.96 8.16 -31.26
N GLY A 190 -38.20 7.70 -30.26
CA GLY A 190 -36.75 7.58 -30.34
C GLY A 190 -36.02 8.24 -29.19
N TYR A 191 -34.74 7.96 -29.05
CA TYR A 191 -33.91 8.46 -27.95
C TYR A 191 -33.77 10.00 -27.97
N PHE A 192 -33.62 10.61 -29.14
CA PHE A 192 -33.34 12.03 -29.30
C PHE A 192 -34.60 12.91 -29.35
N GLU A 193 -35.77 12.34 -29.49
CA GLU A 193 -36.99 13.11 -29.58
C GLU A 193 -37.52 13.50 -28.17
N GLY A 194 -37.77 14.77 -27.99
CA GLY A 194 -38.21 15.29 -26.69
C GLY A 194 -39.58 14.74 -26.26
N GLY A 195 -39.86 14.79 -24.93
CA GLY A 195 -41.13 14.39 -24.34
C GLY A 195 -41.22 12.95 -23.84
N GLN A 196 -40.14 12.19 -23.89
CA GLN A 196 -40.06 10.80 -23.41
C GLN A 196 -39.84 10.68 -21.88
N GLY A 197 -39.80 11.78 -21.15
CA GLY A 197 -39.57 11.79 -19.70
C GLY A 197 -38.11 11.55 -19.25
N PHE A 198 -37.15 11.69 -20.16
CA PHE A 198 -35.72 11.70 -19.89
C PHE A 198 -35.01 12.78 -20.71
N ASN A 199 -33.82 13.18 -20.26
CA ASN A 199 -32.99 14.15 -21.01
C ASN A 199 -32.08 13.38 -21.98
N ALA A 200 -32.36 13.49 -23.28
CA ALA A 200 -31.47 12.96 -24.30
C ALA A 200 -30.17 13.77 -24.36
N ASN A 201 -29.03 13.11 -24.47
CA ASN A 201 -27.76 13.76 -24.73
C ASN A 201 -27.59 13.90 -26.26
N PHE A 202 -27.78 15.09 -26.77
CA PHE A 202 -27.71 15.38 -28.21
C PHE A 202 -26.33 15.27 -28.82
N GLU A 203 -25.26 15.30 -27.98
CA GLU A 203 -23.90 15.05 -28.45
C GLU A 203 -23.70 13.61 -28.97
N LEU A 204 -24.62 12.70 -28.63
CA LEU A 204 -24.63 11.33 -29.15
C LEU A 204 -25.36 11.19 -30.50
N GLN A 205 -26.01 12.27 -30.96
CA GLN A 205 -26.79 12.27 -32.20
C GLN A 205 -25.87 12.38 -33.41
N SER A 206 -26.34 11.82 -34.55
CA SER A 206 -25.69 11.98 -35.83
C SER A 206 -25.88 13.41 -36.36
N ASP A 207 -24.80 14.06 -36.78
CA ASP A 207 -24.82 15.40 -37.39
C ASP A 207 -25.51 15.40 -38.75
N THR A 208 -25.55 14.25 -39.42
CA THR A 208 -26.10 14.09 -40.78
C THR A 208 -27.53 13.57 -40.79
N ASN A 209 -27.91 12.76 -39.77
CA ASN A 209 -29.20 12.07 -39.65
C ASN A 209 -29.85 12.42 -38.31
N PRO A 210 -30.57 13.54 -38.20
CA PRO A 210 -31.25 13.87 -36.95
C PRO A 210 -32.21 12.77 -36.48
N GLY A 211 -32.18 12.43 -35.20
CA GLY A 211 -32.98 11.37 -34.60
C GLY A 211 -32.25 10.01 -34.54
N GLU A 212 -31.12 9.87 -35.22
CA GLU A 212 -30.28 8.66 -35.17
C GLU A 212 -29.04 8.85 -34.30
N PHE A 213 -28.47 7.75 -33.77
CA PHE A 213 -27.20 7.77 -33.07
C PHE A 213 -26.04 8.04 -34.04
N SER A 214 -25.03 8.77 -33.56
CA SER A 214 -23.81 9.04 -34.31
C SER A 214 -23.19 7.77 -34.89
N ASP A 215 -22.59 7.85 -36.07
CA ASP A 215 -21.86 6.76 -36.71
C ASP A 215 -20.44 6.55 -36.12
N ASN A 216 -20.01 7.42 -35.21
CA ASN A 216 -18.73 7.27 -34.52
C ASN A 216 -18.69 5.97 -33.70
N ASP A 217 -17.49 5.39 -33.63
CA ASP A 217 -17.19 4.19 -32.84
C ASP A 217 -15.76 4.31 -32.30
N PHE A 218 -15.55 5.27 -31.39
CA PHE A 218 -14.21 5.59 -30.88
C PHE A 218 -13.85 4.74 -29.66
N ASP A 219 -12.76 3.98 -29.76
CA ASP A 219 -12.23 3.17 -28.67
C ASP A 219 -11.36 4.05 -27.72
N TRP A 220 -12.02 4.69 -26.75
CA TRP A 220 -11.37 5.52 -25.74
C TRP A 220 -10.33 4.74 -24.94
N TRP A 221 -10.66 3.52 -24.56
CA TRP A 221 -9.78 2.67 -23.78
C TRP A 221 -8.56 2.20 -24.60
N GLY A 222 -8.79 1.67 -25.80
CA GLY A 222 -7.73 1.16 -26.65
C GLY A 222 -6.73 2.23 -27.07
N ASN A 223 -7.22 3.47 -27.31
CA ASN A 223 -6.36 4.61 -27.66
C ASN A 223 -5.69 5.26 -26.44
N GLY A 224 -6.19 5.04 -25.22
CA GLY A 224 -5.59 5.57 -23.98
C GLY A 224 -4.67 4.58 -23.26
N THR A 225 -4.61 3.34 -23.75
CA THR A 225 -3.80 2.26 -23.14
C THR A 225 -2.75 1.72 -24.12
N GLN A 226 -1.77 1.02 -23.57
CA GLN A 226 -0.66 0.42 -24.30
C GLN A 226 -0.16 -0.84 -23.60
N THR A 227 0.67 -1.65 -24.25
CA THR A 227 1.51 -2.64 -23.58
C THR A 227 2.63 -1.91 -22.87
N GLY A 228 2.66 -2.02 -21.55
CA GLY A 228 3.72 -1.44 -20.73
C GLY A 228 5.02 -2.26 -20.78
N TYR A 229 6.11 -1.70 -20.23
CA TYR A 229 7.37 -2.43 -20.10
C TYR A 229 8.15 -2.04 -18.84
N VAL A 230 9.08 -2.89 -18.44
CA VAL A 230 10.11 -2.62 -17.43
C VAL A 230 11.46 -3.04 -17.99
N HIS A 231 12.42 -2.12 -18.00
CA HIS A 231 13.80 -2.37 -18.41
C HIS A 231 14.73 -2.01 -17.26
N GLN A 232 15.55 -2.98 -16.81
CA GLN A 232 16.46 -2.82 -15.69
C GLN A 232 17.88 -3.20 -16.10
N ASN A 233 18.84 -2.35 -15.74
CA ASN A 233 20.26 -2.60 -15.93
C ASN A 233 21.00 -2.25 -14.64
N GLU A 234 21.84 -3.18 -14.19
CA GLU A 234 22.54 -3.11 -12.92
C GLU A 234 24.01 -3.45 -13.10
N ILE A 235 24.87 -2.68 -12.47
CA ILE A 235 26.31 -2.96 -12.39
C ILE A 235 26.71 -2.87 -10.94
N ASN A 236 27.23 -3.98 -10.40
CA ASN A 236 27.68 -4.07 -9.02
C ASN A 236 29.16 -4.46 -8.98
N VAL A 237 29.94 -3.71 -8.22
CA VAL A 237 31.35 -4.02 -7.94
C VAL A 237 31.49 -4.27 -6.45
N THR A 238 31.78 -5.51 -6.08
CA THR A 238 31.98 -5.92 -4.68
C THR A 238 33.38 -6.46 -4.50
N GLY A 239 33.94 -6.21 -3.33
CA GLY A 239 35.22 -6.79 -2.98
C GLY A 239 35.57 -6.54 -1.51
N ALA A 240 36.57 -7.27 -1.04
CA ALA A 240 37.08 -7.05 0.31
C ALA A 240 38.53 -7.48 0.44
N SER A 241 39.29 -6.71 1.18
CA SER A 241 40.58 -7.10 1.76
C SER A 241 40.38 -7.70 3.17
N GLU A 242 41.47 -7.94 3.88
CA GLU A 242 41.41 -8.33 5.29
C GLU A 242 40.72 -7.28 6.19
N LYS A 243 40.92 -6.00 5.86
CA LYS A 243 40.46 -4.87 6.70
C LYS A 243 39.28 -4.08 6.11
N THR A 244 39.14 -4.06 4.81
CA THR A 244 38.18 -3.19 4.12
C THR A 244 37.26 -4.02 3.23
N SER A 245 35.96 -3.85 3.36
CA SER A 245 34.97 -4.36 2.42
C SER A 245 34.22 -3.22 1.75
N TYR A 246 33.85 -3.40 0.48
CA TYR A 246 33.16 -2.38 -0.29
C TYR A 246 32.14 -2.96 -1.27
N LEU A 247 31.12 -2.16 -1.54
CA LEU A 247 30.17 -2.29 -2.65
C LEU A 247 30.06 -0.94 -3.35
N LEU A 248 30.11 -0.97 -4.66
CA LEU A 248 29.69 0.12 -5.54
C LEU A 248 28.62 -0.43 -6.47
N SER A 249 27.45 0.17 -6.49
CA SER A 249 26.32 -0.23 -7.35
C SER A 249 25.82 0.95 -8.17
N VAL A 250 25.53 0.68 -9.44
CA VAL A 250 24.85 1.61 -10.35
C VAL A 250 23.64 0.91 -10.93
N GLY A 251 22.45 1.48 -10.76
CA GLY A 251 21.20 0.94 -11.27
C GLY A 251 20.50 1.92 -12.20
N LEU A 252 19.96 1.40 -13.29
CA LEU A 252 19.12 2.11 -14.26
C LEU A 252 17.82 1.32 -14.42
N THR A 253 16.70 1.92 -14.08
CA THR A 253 15.36 1.33 -14.26
C THR A 253 14.52 2.29 -15.09
N GLU A 254 13.89 1.78 -16.14
CA GLU A 254 12.90 2.48 -16.94
C GLU A 254 11.64 1.62 -17.00
N ALA A 255 10.49 2.22 -16.75
CA ALA A 255 9.20 1.54 -16.82
C ALA A 255 8.15 2.46 -17.44
N GLU A 256 7.30 1.88 -18.25
CA GLU A 256 6.04 2.49 -18.69
C GLU A 256 4.90 1.55 -18.31
N GLY A 257 3.86 2.13 -17.74
CA GLY A 257 2.63 1.39 -17.40
C GLY A 257 1.73 1.15 -18.62
N ILE A 258 0.59 0.56 -18.37
CA ILE A 258 -0.40 0.27 -19.42
C ILE A 258 -1.25 1.49 -19.82
N ILE A 259 -1.22 2.57 -19.05
CA ILE A 259 -1.84 3.85 -19.42
C ILE A 259 -0.78 4.69 -20.13
N GLN A 260 -1.17 5.36 -21.21
CA GLN A 260 -0.25 6.27 -21.90
C GLN A 260 0.29 7.34 -20.93
N ASN A 261 1.55 7.71 -21.05
CA ASN A 261 2.27 8.64 -20.18
C ASN A 261 2.48 8.19 -18.71
N ASP A 262 2.05 6.99 -18.32
CA ASP A 262 2.43 6.39 -17.03
C ASP A 262 3.90 5.97 -17.09
N LYS A 263 4.81 6.84 -16.66
CA LYS A 263 6.25 6.69 -16.82
C LYS A 263 6.97 6.73 -15.48
N PHE A 264 8.01 5.94 -15.38
CA PHE A 264 8.92 5.93 -14.25
C PHE A 264 10.34 5.64 -14.73
N SER A 265 11.29 6.47 -14.31
CA SER A 265 12.69 6.10 -14.42
C SER A 265 13.44 6.40 -13.14
N ARG A 266 14.34 5.50 -12.77
CA ARG A 266 15.23 5.63 -11.63
C ARG A 266 16.67 5.42 -12.03
N ARG A 267 17.53 6.38 -11.66
CA ARG A 267 18.99 6.26 -11.74
C ARG A 267 19.52 6.23 -10.31
N SER A 268 20.14 5.14 -9.90
CA SER A 268 20.64 4.97 -8.54
C SER A 268 22.13 4.72 -8.51
N LEU A 269 22.77 5.23 -7.47
CA LEU A 269 24.16 4.97 -7.12
C LEU A 269 24.23 4.63 -5.63
N ARG A 270 24.84 3.50 -5.28
CA ARG A 270 25.07 3.10 -3.88
C ARG A 270 26.57 2.87 -3.64
N ILE A 271 27.00 3.27 -2.46
CA ILE A 271 28.35 3.07 -1.94
C ILE A 271 28.23 2.55 -0.51
N ASN A 272 28.74 1.35 -0.27
CA ASN A 272 28.92 0.80 1.05
C ASN A 272 30.40 0.54 1.28
N LEU A 273 30.95 1.02 2.37
CA LEU A 273 32.35 0.85 2.75
C LEU A 273 32.44 0.59 4.24
N ASP A 274 33.07 -0.50 4.61
CA ASP A 274 33.38 -0.86 6.00
C ASP A 274 34.88 -1.10 6.14
N THR A 275 35.54 -0.46 7.11
CA THR A 275 37.00 -0.54 7.30
C THR A 275 37.34 -0.72 8.77
N ASP A 276 38.11 -1.75 9.09
CA ASP A 276 38.76 -1.92 10.37
C ASP A 276 40.03 -1.05 10.36
N VAL A 277 39.97 0.11 11.03
CA VAL A 277 41.11 1.04 11.16
C VAL A 277 42.25 0.34 11.93
N ASN A 278 41.86 -0.42 12.94
CA ASN A 278 42.71 -1.32 13.70
C ASN A 278 41.86 -2.39 14.41
N ASP A 279 42.44 -3.24 15.25
CA ASP A 279 41.78 -4.38 15.88
C ASP A 279 40.62 -4.02 16.82
N PHE A 280 40.48 -2.77 17.20
CA PHE A 280 39.46 -2.29 18.13
C PHE A 280 38.61 -1.12 17.60
N TRP A 281 38.90 -0.62 16.39
CA TRP A 281 38.19 0.50 15.83
C TRP A 281 37.75 0.25 14.39
N LYS A 282 36.44 0.29 14.16
CA LYS A 282 35.78 0.12 12.85
C LYS A 282 35.06 1.41 12.48
N VAL A 283 35.12 1.76 11.20
CA VAL A 283 34.34 2.86 10.60
C VAL A 283 33.64 2.36 9.33
N GLY A 284 32.50 2.95 9.03
CA GLY A 284 31.81 2.62 7.78
C GLY A 284 30.87 3.70 7.31
N ILE A 285 30.51 3.59 6.03
CA ILE A 285 29.50 4.39 5.35
C ILE A 285 28.61 3.48 4.51
N GLN A 286 27.31 3.67 4.66
CA GLN A 286 26.30 3.15 3.74
C GLN A 286 25.54 4.36 3.16
N ALA A 287 25.67 4.58 1.86
CA ALA A 287 25.07 5.74 1.21
C ALA A 287 24.48 5.40 -0.14
N PHE A 288 23.37 6.04 -0.49
CA PHE A 288 22.87 6.02 -1.87
C PHE A 288 22.31 7.37 -2.29
N GLY A 289 22.37 7.61 -3.61
CA GLY A 289 21.63 8.65 -4.31
C GLY A 289 20.67 8.01 -5.31
N SER A 290 19.45 8.51 -5.40
CA SER A 290 18.44 8.03 -6.34
C SER A 290 17.74 9.22 -6.98
N PHE A 291 17.76 9.25 -8.32
CA PHE A 291 17.15 10.30 -9.14
C PHE A 291 15.97 9.67 -9.87
N VAL A 292 14.76 10.05 -9.44
CA VAL A 292 13.50 9.52 -9.95
C VAL A 292 12.84 10.55 -10.86
N ASN A 293 12.38 10.07 -12.00
CA ASN A 293 11.59 10.81 -12.95
C ASN A 293 10.24 10.10 -13.16
N GLU A 294 9.16 10.83 -12.93
CA GLU A 294 7.77 10.41 -13.13
C GLU A 294 7.04 11.40 -14.05
N ASP A 295 7.76 12.05 -15.02
CA ASP A 295 7.13 12.98 -15.95
C ASP A 295 6.08 12.27 -16.80
N GLY A 296 4.98 12.94 -17.03
CA GLY A 296 3.92 12.52 -17.91
C GLY A 296 2.56 12.62 -17.23
N ASP A 297 1.67 13.41 -17.82
CA ASP A 297 0.28 13.49 -17.38
C ASP A 297 -0.54 12.46 -18.14
N GLU A 298 -1.20 11.60 -17.39
CA GLU A 298 -1.92 10.45 -17.92
C GLU A 298 -3.31 10.83 -18.38
N PRO A 299 -3.89 10.11 -19.36
CA PRO A 299 -5.32 10.16 -19.62
C PRO A 299 -6.14 9.83 -18.37
N PHE A 300 -7.24 10.54 -18.15
CA PHE A 300 -8.13 10.28 -17.02
C PHE A 300 -8.79 8.90 -17.15
N LEU A 301 -8.30 7.94 -16.42
CA LEU A 301 -8.69 6.52 -16.50
C LEU A 301 -10.20 6.30 -16.32
N SER A 302 -10.85 7.06 -15.44
CA SER A 302 -12.30 7.00 -15.24
C SER A 302 -13.06 7.36 -16.50
N GLN A 303 -12.64 8.40 -17.22
CA GLN A 303 -13.28 8.84 -18.45
C GLN A 303 -12.98 7.91 -19.62
N LEU A 304 -11.76 7.33 -19.71
CA LEU A 304 -11.46 6.31 -20.72
C LEU A 304 -12.45 5.15 -20.71
N ARG A 305 -12.98 4.81 -19.52
CA ARG A 305 -13.98 3.74 -19.36
C ARG A 305 -15.42 4.19 -19.54
N ASN A 306 -15.69 5.43 -19.16
CA ASN A 306 -17.05 5.92 -19.01
C ASN A 306 -17.53 6.71 -20.22
N PHE A 307 -16.65 7.18 -21.12
CA PHE A 307 -17.11 7.92 -22.28
C PHE A 307 -17.78 7.02 -23.32
N SER A 308 -18.86 7.53 -23.88
CA SER A 308 -19.56 6.88 -24.98
C SER A 308 -18.65 6.72 -26.20
N PRO A 309 -18.68 5.56 -26.89
CA PRO A 309 -17.95 5.38 -28.14
C PRO A 309 -18.47 6.27 -29.28
N LEU A 310 -19.65 6.87 -29.11
CA LEU A 310 -20.24 7.80 -30.10
C LEU A 310 -19.60 9.20 -30.06
N LEU A 311 -18.82 9.50 -29.01
CA LEU A 311 -18.09 10.75 -28.86
C LEU A 311 -16.68 10.61 -29.45
N VAL A 312 -16.11 11.73 -29.89
CA VAL A 312 -14.75 11.79 -30.43
C VAL A 312 -13.89 12.78 -29.65
N PRO A 313 -12.59 12.52 -29.51
CA PRO A 313 -11.70 13.43 -28.75
C PRO A 313 -11.28 14.68 -29.49
N TYR A 314 -11.35 14.68 -30.82
CA TYR A 314 -10.83 15.75 -31.69
C TYR A 314 -11.89 16.26 -32.65
N ASP A 315 -11.84 17.56 -32.97
CA ASP A 315 -12.63 18.18 -34.03
C ASP A 315 -12.05 17.86 -35.44
N ASP A 316 -12.73 18.33 -36.50
CA ASP A 316 -12.31 18.09 -37.87
C ASP A 316 -10.97 18.74 -38.22
N GLU A 317 -10.54 19.76 -37.48
CA GLU A 317 -9.25 20.44 -37.60
C GLU A 317 -8.14 19.71 -36.80
N GLY A 318 -8.47 18.66 -36.03
CA GLY A 318 -7.55 17.90 -35.21
C GLY A 318 -7.24 18.52 -33.84
N ASN A 319 -7.98 19.53 -33.41
CA ASN A 319 -7.85 20.09 -32.08
C ASN A 319 -8.60 19.23 -31.05
N LEU A 320 -8.08 19.15 -29.84
CA LEU A 320 -8.73 18.42 -28.75
C LEU A 320 -10.03 19.14 -28.33
N ILE A 321 -11.15 18.44 -28.35
CA ILE A 321 -12.43 18.95 -27.85
C ILE A 321 -12.38 18.94 -26.32
N PRO A 322 -12.49 20.08 -25.62
CA PRO A 322 -12.33 20.14 -24.18
C PRO A 322 -13.30 19.25 -23.39
N ASN A 323 -14.56 19.24 -23.82
CA ASN A 323 -15.67 18.53 -23.18
C ASN A 323 -16.49 17.78 -24.23
N PRO A 324 -16.05 16.60 -24.69
CA PRO A 324 -16.71 15.88 -25.78
C PRO A 324 -18.18 15.52 -25.54
N ALA A 325 -18.56 15.35 -24.25
CA ALA A 325 -19.93 15.01 -23.85
C ALA A 325 -20.85 16.22 -23.70
N GLY A 326 -20.38 17.44 -23.98
CA GLY A 326 -21.15 18.67 -23.71
C GLY A 326 -21.42 18.96 -22.22
N THR A 327 -20.73 18.26 -21.33
CA THR A 327 -20.87 18.35 -19.87
C THR A 327 -19.64 19.01 -19.24
N ILE A 328 -19.53 19.02 -17.91
CA ILE A 328 -18.34 19.48 -17.19
C ILE A 328 -17.22 18.45 -17.19
N GLU A 329 -17.44 17.25 -17.70
CA GLU A 329 -16.44 16.18 -17.73
C GLU A 329 -15.39 16.47 -18.80
N PRO A 330 -14.12 16.55 -18.42
CA PRO A 330 -13.04 16.89 -19.35
C PRO A 330 -12.75 15.72 -20.29
N ASN A 331 -12.19 16.06 -21.46
CA ASN A 331 -11.65 15.05 -22.36
C ASN A 331 -10.54 14.24 -21.68
N PRO A 332 -10.59 12.91 -21.68
CA PRO A 332 -9.56 12.10 -21.02
C PRO A 332 -8.15 12.35 -21.52
N TYR A 333 -7.98 12.78 -22.77
CA TYR A 333 -6.66 13.04 -23.36
C TYR A 333 -6.10 14.45 -23.06
N GLN A 334 -6.73 15.24 -22.21
CA GLN A 334 -6.19 16.55 -21.81
C GLN A 334 -4.78 16.43 -21.25
N GLY A 335 -4.48 15.36 -20.49
CA GLY A 335 -3.16 15.11 -19.97
C GLY A 335 -2.07 14.99 -21.03
N GLN A 336 -2.40 14.54 -22.24
CA GLN A 336 -1.42 14.37 -23.32
C GLN A 336 -0.85 15.67 -23.85
N ILE A 337 -1.56 16.80 -23.67
CA ILE A 337 -1.16 18.13 -24.13
C ILE A 337 -0.78 19.06 -22.96
N THR A 338 -0.71 18.55 -21.74
CA THR A 338 -0.20 19.27 -20.58
C THR A 338 1.30 19.05 -20.45
N GLU A 339 2.01 20.04 -19.94
CA GLU A 339 3.37 19.86 -19.49
C GLU A 339 3.32 19.34 -18.05
N ASP A 340 3.96 18.21 -17.79
CA ASP A 340 4.12 17.64 -16.47
C ASP A 340 5.58 17.27 -16.24
N TYR A 341 6.15 17.83 -15.17
CA TYR A 341 7.53 17.63 -14.76
C TYR A 341 7.56 17.20 -13.31
N GLN A 342 7.83 15.92 -13.08
CA GLN A 342 7.89 15.30 -11.76
C GLN A 342 9.26 14.69 -11.52
N ARG A 343 10.04 15.29 -10.61
CA ARG A 343 11.39 14.84 -10.24
C ARG A 343 11.50 14.69 -8.74
N LYS A 344 12.05 13.56 -8.30
CA LYS A 344 12.29 13.27 -6.90
C LYS A 344 13.73 12.81 -6.72
N ASP A 345 14.52 13.61 -6.05
CA ASP A 345 15.93 13.34 -5.79
C ASP A 345 16.07 12.91 -4.32
N TYR A 346 16.60 11.71 -4.07
CA TYR A 346 16.81 11.14 -2.75
C TYR A 346 18.29 10.95 -2.47
N PHE A 347 18.72 11.33 -1.29
CA PHE A 347 20.07 11.10 -0.80
C PHE A 347 19.98 10.55 0.63
N PHE A 348 20.52 9.37 0.83
CA PHE A 348 20.61 8.70 2.12
C PHE A 348 22.06 8.43 2.45
N ALA A 349 22.45 8.62 3.72
CA ALA A 349 23.73 8.20 4.22
C ALA A 349 23.64 7.79 5.68
N ASN A 350 24.26 6.68 6.04
CA ASN A 350 24.58 6.27 7.41
C ASN A 350 26.09 6.20 7.56
N LEU A 351 26.63 7.06 8.40
CA LEU A 351 28.04 7.06 8.82
C LEU A 351 28.12 6.47 10.21
N TYR A 352 29.01 5.52 10.44
CA TYR A 352 29.20 4.98 11.76
C TYR A 352 30.67 4.81 12.16
N SER A 353 30.91 4.87 13.46
CA SER A 353 32.17 4.53 14.07
C SER A 353 31.90 3.64 15.28
N GLU A 354 32.58 2.51 15.35
CA GLU A 354 32.48 1.52 16.43
C GLU A 354 33.84 1.25 17.05
N ILE A 355 33.92 1.35 18.37
CA ILE A 355 35.13 1.15 19.12
C ILE A 355 34.89 0.04 20.15
N GLU A 356 35.62 -1.06 20.06
CA GLU A 356 35.69 -2.06 21.11
C GLU A 356 36.67 -1.56 22.17
N LEU A 357 36.23 -1.48 23.44
CA LEU A 357 37.07 -0.97 24.52
C LEU A 357 38.04 -2.07 25.01
N PRO A 358 39.34 -1.99 24.70
CA PRO A 358 40.28 -3.12 24.90
C PRO A 358 40.49 -3.46 26.36
N PHE A 359 40.22 -2.55 27.26
CA PHE A 359 40.37 -2.73 28.74
C PHE A 359 39.14 -3.34 29.41
N ILE A 360 37.95 -3.39 28.71
CA ILE A 360 36.76 -4.07 29.20
C ILE A 360 36.29 -5.01 28.10
N LYS A 361 36.65 -6.27 28.20
CA LYS A 361 36.31 -7.29 27.20
C LYS A 361 34.81 -7.41 27.00
N GLY A 362 34.38 -7.25 25.76
CA GLY A 362 32.97 -7.34 25.35
C GLY A 362 32.20 -6.01 25.42
N LEU A 363 32.88 -4.90 25.82
CA LEU A 363 32.27 -3.57 25.80
C LEU A 363 32.63 -2.84 24.50
N SER A 364 31.64 -2.40 23.76
CA SER A 364 31.81 -1.55 22.56
C SER A 364 30.96 -0.28 22.64
N TYR A 365 31.44 0.76 22.01
CA TYR A 365 30.72 2.01 21.82
C TYR A 365 30.60 2.28 20.34
N ARG A 366 29.37 2.51 19.87
CA ARG A 366 29.07 2.84 18.48
C ARG A 366 28.27 4.14 18.38
N ILE A 367 28.69 5.00 17.47
CA ILE A 367 27.96 6.19 17.06
C ILE A 367 27.52 6.01 15.62
N ASN A 368 26.22 6.25 15.33
CA ASN A 368 25.69 6.35 13.97
C ASN A 368 25.21 7.77 13.73
N PHE A 369 25.53 8.30 12.57
CA PHE A 369 24.97 9.54 12.05
C PHE A 369 24.26 9.25 10.72
N GLY A 370 22.93 9.31 10.75
CA GLY A 370 22.05 9.13 9.60
C GLY A 370 21.61 10.46 9.01
N ASN A 371 21.50 10.50 7.71
CA ASN A 371 20.95 11.65 6.97
C ASN A 371 20.02 11.17 5.87
N ASN A 372 18.81 11.72 5.82
CA ASN A 372 17.88 11.61 4.67
C ASN A 372 17.64 13.01 4.10
N TYR A 373 17.84 13.15 2.83
CA TYR A 373 17.65 14.38 2.11
C TYR A 373 16.82 14.12 0.87
N ARG A 374 15.74 14.89 0.67
CA ARG A 374 14.80 14.70 -0.43
C ARG A 374 14.41 16.03 -1.04
N ILE A 375 14.47 16.12 -2.36
CA ILE A 375 13.97 17.24 -3.15
C ILE A 375 12.91 16.70 -4.09
N GLU A 376 11.71 17.26 -4.02
CA GLU A 376 10.63 16.92 -4.94
C GLU A 376 10.20 18.17 -5.71
N LYS A 377 10.08 18.02 -7.02
CA LYS A 377 9.70 19.08 -7.96
C LYS A 377 8.50 18.61 -8.74
N TYR A 378 7.41 19.35 -8.62
CA TYR A 378 6.17 19.14 -9.36
C TYR A 378 5.85 20.43 -10.11
N TYR A 379 6.16 20.47 -11.40
CA TYR A 379 5.92 21.61 -12.27
C TYR A 379 4.99 21.19 -13.39
N GLY A 380 4.02 22.04 -13.71
CA GLY A 380 3.08 21.71 -14.77
C GLY A 380 2.46 22.95 -15.39
N SER A 381 1.98 22.79 -16.62
CA SER A 381 1.18 23.78 -17.29
C SER A 381 0.12 23.12 -18.17
N SER A 382 -1.05 23.74 -18.24
CA SER A 382 -2.18 23.27 -19.03
C SER A 382 -2.90 24.44 -19.68
N ILE A 383 -3.29 24.29 -20.94
CA ILE A 383 -4.15 25.24 -21.63
C ILE A 383 -5.59 25.22 -21.09
N TYR A 384 -5.94 24.17 -20.35
CA TYR A 384 -7.25 24.04 -19.74
C TYR A 384 -7.28 24.65 -18.33
N GLY A 385 -8.39 25.27 -18.01
CA GLY A 385 -8.65 25.88 -16.73
C GLY A 385 -9.94 26.69 -16.82
N ALA A 386 -10.31 27.40 -15.79
CA ALA A 386 -11.49 28.24 -15.80
C ALA A 386 -11.40 29.27 -16.95
N GLY A 387 -12.30 29.17 -17.93
CA GLY A 387 -12.32 30.02 -19.11
C GLY A 387 -11.32 29.68 -20.20
N LEU A 388 -10.70 28.50 -20.17
CA LEU A 388 -9.70 28.03 -21.17
C LEU A 388 -8.52 29.01 -21.37
N THR A 389 -8.14 29.73 -20.34
CA THR A 389 -7.08 30.73 -20.38
C THR A 389 -5.72 30.21 -19.93
N GLY A 390 -5.68 28.90 -19.64
CA GLY A 390 -4.47 28.23 -19.21
C GLY A 390 -4.07 28.51 -17.77
N ASN A 391 -3.32 27.58 -17.21
CA ASN A 391 -2.73 27.66 -15.88
C ASN A 391 -1.34 27.03 -15.88
N ALA A 392 -0.49 27.45 -14.95
CA ALA A 392 0.81 26.87 -14.75
C ALA A 392 1.21 26.94 -13.27
N GLY A 393 2.02 26.00 -12.81
CA GLY A 393 2.44 25.98 -11.42
C GLY A 393 3.77 25.30 -11.19
N LYS A 394 4.38 25.62 -10.06
CA LYS A 394 5.58 24.97 -9.52
C LYS A 394 5.38 24.68 -8.04
N SER A 395 5.62 23.43 -7.65
CA SER A 395 5.74 23.04 -6.26
C SER A 395 7.14 22.47 -6.02
N LEU A 396 7.83 23.03 -5.03
CA LEU A 396 9.14 22.57 -4.60
C LEU A 396 9.04 22.16 -3.14
N LEU A 397 9.32 20.90 -2.86
CA LEU A 397 9.39 20.34 -1.52
C LEU A 397 10.84 19.99 -1.20
N PHE A 398 11.27 20.45 -0.06
CA PHE A 398 12.58 20.21 0.54
C PHE A 398 12.41 19.47 1.85
N TYR A 399 13.01 18.29 1.99
CA TYR A 399 12.95 17.51 3.20
C TYR A 399 14.36 17.10 3.63
N ARG A 400 14.67 17.25 4.91
CA ARG A 400 15.88 16.72 5.52
C ARG A 400 15.60 16.15 6.90
N ASP A 401 16.34 15.13 7.24
CA ASP A 401 16.19 14.39 8.48
C ASP A 401 17.61 13.97 8.95
N TYR A 402 17.94 14.26 10.19
CA TYR A 402 19.17 13.88 10.82
C TYR A 402 18.88 12.94 11.99
N THR A 403 19.58 11.82 12.04
CA THR A 403 19.53 10.86 13.14
C THR A 403 20.90 10.74 13.75
N LEU A 404 21.00 10.86 15.08
CA LEU A 404 22.22 10.62 15.82
C LEU A 404 21.95 9.58 16.90
N ASP A 405 22.57 8.39 16.77
CA ASP A 405 22.49 7.31 17.74
C ASP A 405 23.82 7.06 18.42
N ASN A 406 23.79 6.97 19.74
CA ASN A 406 24.92 6.59 20.59
C ASN A 406 24.56 5.28 21.29
N LEU A 407 25.34 4.23 21.03
CA LEU A 407 25.11 2.89 21.55
C LEU A 407 26.27 2.42 22.36
N LEU A 408 26.02 2.04 23.60
CA LEU A 408 26.98 1.32 24.44
C LEU A 408 26.50 -0.12 24.57
N LYS A 409 27.29 -1.08 24.08
CA LYS A 409 26.96 -2.51 24.08
C LYS A 409 27.95 -3.28 24.94
N TYR A 410 27.44 -4.22 25.69
CA TYR A 410 28.23 -5.16 26.47
C TYR A 410 27.74 -6.59 26.20
N ASP A 411 28.59 -7.42 25.61
CA ASP A 411 28.28 -8.80 25.26
C ASP A 411 29.37 -9.72 25.82
N ARG A 412 28.98 -10.64 26.71
CA ARG A 412 29.96 -11.53 27.36
C ARG A 412 29.38 -12.86 27.81
N THR A 413 30.18 -13.90 27.64
CA THR A 413 29.88 -15.27 28.09
C THR A 413 30.71 -15.60 29.33
N PHE A 414 30.06 -16.08 30.38
CA PHE A 414 30.63 -16.56 31.62
C PHE A 414 30.18 -18.01 31.90
N GLY A 415 30.99 -18.96 31.47
CA GLY A 415 30.58 -20.37 31.56
C GLY A 415 29.29 -20.66 30.82
N LYS A 416 28.21 -20.95 31.57
CA LYS A 416 26.88 -21.21 31.01
C LYS A 416 26.00 -19.96 30.87
N HIS A 417 26.49 -18.81 31.28
CA HIS A 417 25.76 -17.54 31.29
C HIS A 417 26.25 -16.66 30.15
N GLU A 418 25.34 -16.29 29.23
CA GLU A 418 25.56 -15.28 28.21
C GLU A 418 24.75 -14.05 28.59
N ILE A 419 25.41 -12.91 28.66
CA ILE A 419 24.81 -11.61 29.06
C ILE A 419 25.09 -10.62 27.95
N GLY A 420 24.01 -10.02 27.40
CA GLY A 420 24.05 -8.89 26.51
C GLY A 420 23.32 -7.69 27.12
N ALA A 421 23.88 -6.50 27.02
CA ALA A 421 23.22 -5.26 27.43
C ALA A 421 23.46 -4.17 26.37
N THR A 422 22.46 -3.40 26.06
CA THR A 422 22.54 -2.26 25.13
C THR A 422 21.92 -1.04 25.80
N LEU A 423 22.67 0.04 25.89
CA LEU A 423 22.20 1.37 26.25
C LEU A 423 22.25 2.23 24.99
N LEU A 424 21.12 2.86 24.65
CA LEU A 424 20.98 3.75 23.50
C LEU A 424 20.55 5.13 23.98
N TYR A 425 21.18 6.16 23.45
CA TYR A 425 20.72 7.53 23.46
C TYR A 425 20.69 8.05 22.02
N GLY A 426 19.51 8.46 21.56
CA GLY A 426 19.34 8.93 20.18
C GLY A 426 18.48 10.18 20.06
N ALA A 427 18.67 10.89 18.95
CA ALA A 427 17.87 12.04 18.58
C ALA A 427 17.65 12.09 17.07
N ILE A 428 16.45 12.54 16.68
CA ILE A 428 16.08 12.80 15.29
C ILE A 428 15.58 14.24 15.19
N GLU A 429 16.03 14.96 14.17
CA GLU A 429 15.48 16.24 13.77
C GLU A 429 15.02 16.14 12.31
N ARG A 430 13.76 16.51 12.05
CA ARG A 430 13.15 16.51 10.73
C ARG A 430 12.72 17.92 10.38
N GLN A 431 13.03 18.34 9.15
CA GLN A 431 12.65 19.63 8.63
C GLN A 431 12.06 19.45 7.24
N GLN A 432 10.98 20.19 6.96
CA GLN A 432 10.39 20.26 5.63
C GLN A 432 10.07 21.70 5.30
N GLU A 433 10.35 22.08 4.07
CA GLU A 433 9.94 23.34 3.49
C GLU A 433 9.23 23.06 2.16
N THR A 434 8.11 23.72 1.94
CA THR A 434 7.35 23.64 0.69
C THR A 434 7.11 25.04 0.16
N THR A 435 7.37 25.24 -1.12
CA THR A 435 7.05 26.49 -1.83
C THR A 435 6.21 26.15 -3.05
N ASN A 436 5.05 26.79 -3.15
CA ASN A 436 4.12 26.66 -4.27
C ASN A 436 3.99 28.02 -4.94
N ALA A 437 4.17 28.06 -6.25
CA ALA A 437 3.88 29.20 -7.09
C ALA A 437 2.93 28.77 -8.21
N TYR A 438 1.89 29.53 -8.44
CA TYR A 438 0.85 29.22 -9.42
C TYR A 438 0.44 30.51 -10.14
N ALA A 439 0.07 30.38 -11.40
CA ALA A 439 -0.57 31.45 -12.14
C ALA A 439 -1.64 30.91 -13.09
N ALA A 440 -2.67 31.69 -13.32
CA ALA A 440 -3.75 31.41 -14.28
C ALA A 440 -4.04 32.63 -15.13
N GLY A 441 -4.82 32.46 -16.21
CA GLY A 441 -5.18 33.56 -17.08
C GLY A 441 -4.02 34.01 -17.94
N PHE A 442 -3.45 33.09 -18.72
CA PHE A 442 -2.37 33.40 -19.66
C PHE A 442 -2.94 33.83 -21.00
N ASP A 443 -2.45 34.96 -21.54
CA ASP A 443 -2.70 35.31 -22.94
C ASP A 443 -1.98 34.35 -23.89
N ARG A 444 -0.81 33.89 -23.47
CA ARG A 444 0.01 32.88 -24.15
C ARG A 444 0.66 31.97 -23.12
N LEU A 445 0.42 30.66 -23.22
CA LEU A 445 1.02 29.65 -22.36
C LEU A 445 2.32 29.04 -22.91
N SER A 446 2.93 29.64 -23.92
CA SER A 446 4.09 29.08 -24.65
C SER A 446 5.34 28.82 -23.79
N LEU A 447 5.46 29.51 -22.66
CA LEU A 447 6.54 29.30 -21.70
C LEU A 447 6.10 28.44 -20.49
N GLY A 448 4.79 28.09 -20.42
CA GLY A 448 4.21 27.22 -19.40
C GLY A 448 4.65 27.60 -17.99
N TYR A 449 5.03 26.60 -17.21
CA TYR A 449 5.55 26.81 -15.85
C TYR A 449 6.91 27.55 -15.81
N SER A 450 7.58 27.75 -16.95
CA SER A 450 8.87 28.43 -16.96
C SER A 450 8.75 29.95 -16.76
N ASP A 451 7.58 30.56 -17.06
CA ASP A 451 7.30 31.98 -16.82
C ASP A 451 5.89 32.18 -16.23
N LEU A 452 5.78 32.05 -14.91
CA LEU A 452 4.53 32.33 -14.21
C LEU A 452 4.14 33.81 -14.16
N SER A 453 5.06 34.71 -14.43
CA SER A 453 4.79 36.16 -14.42
C SER A 453 3.93 36.62 -15.58
N SER A 454 3.83 35.81 -16.63
CA SER A 454 2.94 36.06 -17.80
C SER A 454 1.47 35.74 -17.54
N GLY A 455 1.14 35.13 -16.42
CA GLY A 455 -0.26 34.86 -16.01
C GLY A 455 -0.88 36.03 -15.28
N GLY A 456 -2.14 36.35 -15.62
CA GLY A 456 -2.89 37.49 -15.06
C GLY A 456 -3.28 37.33 -13.57
N ILE A 457 -3.29 36.07 -13.05
CA ILE A 457 -3.70 35.75 -11.67
C ILE A 457 -2.59 34.96 -10.99
N PRO A 458 -1.52 35.60 -10.48
CA PRO A 458 -0.47 34.90 -9.75
C PRO A 458 -0.89 34.59 -8.30
N SER A 459 -0.42 33.46 -7.80
CA SER A 459 -0.58 33.05 -6.40
C SER A 459 0.70 32.38 -5.90
N ILE A 460 1.07 32.67 -4.65
CA ILE A 460 2.23 32.06 -4.01
C ILE A 460 1.86 31.57 -2.61
N GLY A 461 2.37 30.43 -2.22
CA GLY A 461 2.20 29.86 -0.89
C GLY A 461 3.48 29.18 -0.44
N SER A 462 3.72 29.19 0.86
CA SER A 462 4.83 28.44 1.45
C SER A 462 4.46 27.89 2.82
N SER A 463 5.10 26.81 3.21
CA SER A 463 4.99 26.24 4.55
C SER A 463 6.32 25.61 4.97
N ALA A 464 6.59 25.65 6.27
CA ALA A 464 7.76 25.00 6.83
C ALA A 464 7.44 24.43 8.21
N TYR A 465 8.13 23.36 8.57
CA TYR A 465 8.09 22.83 9.94
C TYR A 465 9.42 22.22 10.35
N THR A 466 9.61 22.14 11.65
CA THR A 466 10.67 21.35 12.28
C THR A 466 10.04 20.50 13.37
N GLU A 467 10.37 19.23 13.42
CA GLU A 467 10.00 18.33 14.51
C GLU A 467 11.21 17.58 15.04
N THR A 468 11.18 17.27 16.33
CA THR A 468 12.28 16.58 17.00
C THR A 468 11.77 15.40 17.81
N LEU A 469 12.53 14.32 17.76
CA LEU A 469 12.40 13.17 18.67
C LEU A 469 13.68 12.99 19.44
N ASN A 470 13.57 12.59 20.71
CA ASN A 470 14.70 12.08 21.48
C ASN A 470 14.29 10.79 22.18
N TYR A 471 15.24 9.88 22.31
CA TYR A 471 14.94 8.58 22.90
C TYR A 471 16.10 8.00 23.66
N GLN A 472 15.77 7.23 24.70
CA GLN A 472 16.70 6.45 25.48
C GLN A 472 16.17 5.02 25.60
N MET A 473 17.04 4.04 25.54
CA MET A 473 16.67 2.64 25.68
C MET A 473 17.71 1.89 26.48
N LEU A 474 17.24 1.04 27.39
CA LEU A 474 18.00 -0.02 28.00
C LEU A 474 17.40 -1.36 27.59
N ARG A 475 18.22 -2.23 27.01
CA ARG A 475 17.87 -3.61 26.69
C ARG A 475 18.86 -4.53 27.33
N ALA A 476 18.36 -5.60 27.94
CA ALA A 476 19.16 -6.67 28.53
C ALA A 476 18.72 -8.02 27.98
N ASN A 477 19.68 -8.82 27.55
CA ASN A 477 19.49 -10.19 27.09
C ASN A 477 20.27 -11.12 28.00
N TYR A 478 19.67 -12.19 28.46
CA TYR A 478 20.30 -13.20 29.25
C TYR A 478 19.98 -14.59 28.70
N LYS A 479 21.01 -15.40 28.46
CA LYS A 479 20.85 -16.78 28.02
C LYS A 479 21.59 -17.70 28.99
N PHE A 480 20.90 -18.73 29.47
CA PHE A 480 21.46 -19.70 30.40
C PHE A 480 21.53 -21.08 29.76
N ASP A 481 22.72 -21.66 29.76
CA ASP A 481 23.03 -23.03 29.34
C ASP A 481 22.49 -23.36 27.92
N ASN A 482 22.38 -22.35 27.05
CA ASN A 482 21.81 -22.47 25.69
C ASN A 482 20.36 -23.00 25.70
N ARG A 483 19.60 -22.84 26.82
CA ARG A 483 18.23 -23.36 27.00
C ARG A 483 17.21 -22.29 27.30
N TYR A 484 17.53 -21.39 28.21
CA TYR A 484 16.60 -20.36 28.69
C TYR A 484 17.08 -18.99 28.26
N ILE A 485 16.21 -18.25 27.62
CA ILE A 485 16.49 -16.90 27.09
C ILE A 485 15.50 -15.94 27.73
N LEU A 486 16.00 -14.84 28.26
CA LEU A 486 15.23 -13.74 28.82
C LEU A 486 15.69 -12.44 28.14
N THR A 487 14.74 -11.68 27.60
CA THR A 487 14.97 -10.34 27.06
C THR A 487 14.08 -9.35 27.80
N GLY A 488 14.65 -8.23 28.23
CA GLY A 488 13.91 -7.11 28.80
C GLY A 488 14.33 -5.81 28.12
N THR A 489 13.38 -4.97 27.77
CA THR A 489 13.63 -3.65 27.15
C THR A 489 12.76 -2.62 27.83
N ILE A 490 13.33 -1.46 28.09
CA ILE A 490 12.59 -0.24 28.41
C ILE A 490 13.09 0.88 27.53
N ARG A 491 12.16 1.55 26.86
CA ARG A 491 12.46 2.71 26.02
C ARG A 491 11.61 3.90 26.45
N ARG A 492 12.24 5.07 26.48
CA ARG A 492 11.60 6.36 26.66
C ARG A 492 11.72 7.15 25.38
N ASP A 493 10.61 7.65 24.87
CA ASP A 493 10.57 8.57 23.71
C ASP A 493 9.98 9.91 24.11
N GLY A 494 10.51 10.97 23.50
CA GLY A 494 9.98 12.32 23.57
C GLY A 494 9.77 12.88 22.17
N PHE A 495 8.59 13.45 21.90
CA PHE A 495 8.25 14.02 20.60
C PHE A 495 7.73 15.47 20.74
N SER A 496 8.29 16.37 19.92
CA SER A 496 7.95 17.80 19.98
C SER A 496 6.50 18.10 19.60
N GLY A 497 5.83 17.24 18.84
CA GLY A 497 4.49 17.46 18.29
C GLY A 497 3.34 17.28 19.29
N PHE A 498 3.59 16.70 20.49
CA PHE A 498 2.58 16.54 21.53
C PHE A 498 2.47 17.78 22.43
N ALA A 499 1.38 17.83 23.19
CA ALA A 499 1.18 18.83 24.23
C ALA A 499 2.30 18.85 25.27
N ALA A 500 2.46 19.97 25.96
CA ALA A 500 3.60 20.18 26.87
C ALA A 500 3.71 19.11 27.97
N ASN A 501 2.57 18.60 28.45
CA ASN A 501 2.51 17.63 29.54
C ASN A 501 2.67 16.17 29.06
N GLU A 502 2.48 15.90 27.77
CA GLU A 502 2.37 14.57 27.19
C GLU A 502 3.46 14.23 26.13
N LYS A 503 4.52 15.05 26.12
CA LYS A 503 5.63 14.87 25.13
C LYS A 503 6.38 13.57 25.30
N THR A 504 6.32 12.94 26.47
CA THR A 504 7.16 11.78 26.82
C THR A 504 6.31 10.54 27.09
N ALA A 505 6.73 9.40 26.53
CA ALA A 505 6.13 8.10 26.84
C ALA A 505 7.21 7.03 27.11
N TYR A 506 6.78 5.96 27.79
CA TYR A 506 7.62 4.81 28.14
C TYR A 506 7.04 3.54 27.53
N PHE A 507 7.91 2.73 26.94
CA PHE A 507 7.57 1.52 26.22
C PHE A 507 8.36 0.33 26.78
N PRO A 508 7.86 -0.33 27.85
CA PRO A 508 8.47 -1.54 28.40
C PRO A 508 8.11 -2.76 27.56
N SER A 509 9.02 -3.73 27.48
CA SER A 509 8.75 -5.05 26.93
C SER A 509 9.60 -6.13 27.58
N GLY A 510 9.08 -7.35 27.54
CA GLY A 510 9.75 -8.53 28.03
C GLY A 510 9.44 -9.76 27.17
N ALA A 511 10.42 -10.66 27.04
CA ALA A 511 10.25 -11.88 26.27
C ALA A 511 11.03 -13.02 26.90
N LEU A 512 10.46 -14.23 26.79
CA LEU A 512 11.01 -15.49 27.29
C LEU A 512 11.16 -16.45 26.10
N GLY A 513 12.27 -17.18 26.07
CA GLY A 513 12.50 -18.27 25.15
C GLY A 513 12.98 -19.52 25.88
N TRP A 514 12.45 -20.69 25.50
CA TRP A 514 12.89 -21.97 25.99
C TRP A 514 13.25 -22.88 24.82
N ILE A 515 14.54 -23.21 24.70
CA ILE A 515 15.03 -24.14 23.68
C ILE A 515 14.89 -25.57 24.25
N ALA A 516 13.69 -26.12 24.09
CA ALA A 516 13.31 -27.42 24.65
C ALA A 516 14.13 -28.57 24.05
N SER A 517 14.59 -28.45 22.80
CA SER A 517 15.48 -29.45 22.16
C SER A 517 16.82 -29.65 22.88
N ASN A 518 17.27 -28.66 23.67
CA ASN A 518 18.52 -28.79 24.44
C ASN A 518 18.32 -29.41 25.83
N GLU A 519 17.08 -29.77 26.19
CA GLU A 519 16.78 -30.49 27.44
C GLU A 519 17.12 -31.98 27.32
N ALA A 520 17.49 -32.60 28.47
CA ALA A 520 17.93 -33.99 28.53
C ALA A 520 16.91 -34.95 27.94
N PHE A 521 15.61 -34.64 27.98
CA PHE A 521 14.55 -35.51 27.47
C PHE A 521 14.33 -35.44 25.94
N LEU A 522 14.83 -34.38 25.26
CA LEU A 522 14.75 -34.21 23.80
C LEU A 522 16.11 -34.27 23.10
N LYS A 523 17.21 -34.02 23.81
CA LYS A 523 18.54 -33.87 23.26
C LYS A 523 18.99 -35.03 22.38
N ASP A 524 18.60 -36.25 22.76
CA ASP A 524 18.96 -37.46 22.06
C ASP A 524 17.85 -37.96 21.09
N THR A 525 16.86 -37.10 20.76
CA THR A 525 15.78 -37.41 19.83
C THR A 525 16.23 -37.10 18.39
N PRO A 526 16.53 -38.10 17.54
CA PRO A 526 17.23 -37.87 16.25
C PRO A 526 16.49 -36.98 15.27
N TRP A 527 15.16 -36.95 15.33
CA TRP A 527 14.33 -36.20 14.41
C TRP A 527 14.03 -34.76 14.87
N VAL A 528 14.41 -34.37 16.10
CA VAL A 528 14.24 -33.02 16.65
C VAL A 528 15.59 -32.28 16.61
N ASN A 529 15.82 -31.46 15.63
CA ASN A 529 17.04 -30.65 15.54
C ASN A 529 16.95 -29.38 16.39
N ASN A 530 15.77 -28.74 16.38
CA ASN A 530 15.47 -27.61 17.25
C ASN A 530 13.97 -27.57 17.56
N LEU A 531 13.64 -27.23 18.80
CA LEU A 531 12.32 -26.89 19.24
C LEU A 531 12.45 -25.78 20.29
N LYS A 532 11.93 -24.60 19.95
CA LYS A 532 11.95 -23.41 20.80
C LYS A 532 10.52 -22.89 21.01
N LEU A 533 10.15 -22.73 22.26
CA LEU A 533 8.94 -22.02 22.66
C LEU A 533 9.30 -20.61 23.07
N ARG A 534 8.46 -19.67 22.72
CA ARG A 534 8.64 -18.25 23.05
C ARG A 534 7.34 -17.59 23.45
N ALA A 535 7.44 -16.64 24.36
CA ALA A 535 6.34 -15.78 24.75
C ALA A 535 6.88 -14.37 24.96
N SER A 536 6.17 -13.36 24.46
CA SER A 536 6.56 -11.97 24.60
C SER A 536 5.36 -11.09 24.91
N TYR A 537 5.60 -10.06 25.70
CA TYR A 537 4.64 -8.99 25.97
C TYR A 537 5.35 -7.65 25.93
N GLY A 538 4.73 -6.65 25.34
CA GLY A 538 5.30 -5.32 25.25
C GLY A 538 4.28 -4.24 24.98
N ILE A 539 4.74 -2.99 25.07
CA ILE A 539 3.98 -1.80 24.71
C ILE A 539 4.78 -1.03 23.64
N ALA A 540 4.15 -0.68 22.55
CA ALA A 540 4.66 0.23 21.53
C ALA A 540 3.74 1.44 21.39
N GLY A 541 4.27 2.55 20.88
CA GLY A 541 3.51 3.79 20.70
C GLY A 541 3.20 4.08 19.24
N ASN A 542 2.15 4.88 19.03
CA ASN A 542 1.88 5.54 17.76
C ASN A 542 1.78 7.05 18.01
N GLN A 543 2.41 7.84 17.16
CA GLN A 543 2.45 9.28 17.33
C GLN A 543 1.31 9.98 16.60
N THR A 544 0.83 11.08 17.14
CA THR A 544 -0.11 11.98 16.45
C THR A 544 0.60 12.77 15.34
N PRO A 545 -0.12 13.22 14.31
CA PRO A 545 0.39 14.26 13.44
C PRO A 545 0.79 15.50 14.25
N ARG A 546 1.85 16.19 13.79
CA ARG A 546 2.39 17.37 14.50
C ARG A 546 1.33 18.45 14.71
N TYR A 547 1.44 19.17 15.83
CA TYR A 547 0.59 20.32 16.19
C TYR A 547 -0.91 20.03 16.36
N THR A 548 -1.31 18.77 16.37
CA THR A 548 -2.73 18.37 16.57
C THR A 548 -3.24 18.77 17.95
N SER A 549 -2.34 18.85 18.95
CA SER A 549 -2.67 19.27 20.31
C SER A 549 -2.83 20.79 20.50
N LEU A 550 -2.50 21.59 19.47
CA LEU A 550 -2.49 23.06 19.57
C LEU A 550 -3.72 23.67 18.89
N ALA A 551 -4.18 24.82 19.45
CA ALA A 551 -5.06 25.71 18.71
C ALA A 551 -4.28 26.34 17.56
N ARG A 552 -4.81 26.27 16.36
CA ARG A 552 -4.20 26.83 15.16
C ARG A 552 -4.99 28.03 14.66
N LEU A 553 -4.24 29.06 14.25
CA LEU A 553 -4.77 30.25 13.62
C LEU A 553 -4.51 30.19 12.12
N ARG A 554 -5.49 30.59 11.34
CA ARG A 554 -5.35 30.84 9.91
C ARG A 554 -5.62 32.33 9.65
N THR A 555 -4.76 32.95 8.84
CA THR A 555 -5.01 34.28 8.31
C THR A 555 -5.67 34.16 6.93
N ILE A 556 -6.81 34.80 6.76
CA ILE A 556 -7.58 34.76 5.51
C ILE A 556 -7.93 36.19 5.05
N PRO A 557 -7.89 36.50 3.75
CA PRO A 557 -8.40 37.77 3.20
C PRO A 557 -9.93 37.70 3.05
N ALA A 558 -10.66 37.55 4.15
CA ALA A 558 -12.09 37.21 4.13
C ALA A 558 -13.03 38.38 4.33
N TYR A 559 -12.50 39.56 4.72
CA TYR A 559 -13.31 40.72 5.02
C TYR A 559 -13.15 41.81 3.96
N VAL A 560 -14.24 42.30 3.42
CA VAL A 560 -14.27 43.48 2.55
C VAL A 560 -15.06 44.58 3.26
N PHE A 561 -14.42 45.70 3.57
CA PHE A 561 -15.05 46.84 4.19
C PHE A 561 -15.34 47.92 3.14
N GLY A 562 -16.62 48.20 2.90
CA GLY A 562 -17.07 49.21 1.94
C GLY A 562 -17.15 48.77 0.48
N ASP A 563 -17.71 49.59 -0.38
CA ASP A 563 -17.90 49.32 -1.82
C ASP A 563 -16.59 49.44 -2.58
N GLY A 564 -16.07 48.33 -3.06
CA GLY A 564 -14.84 48.30 -3.87
C GLY A 564 -13.55 48.38 -3.04
N GLY A 565 -13.62 48.14 -1.75
CA GLY A 565 -12.43 48.06 -0.88
C GLY A 565 -11.55 46.86 -1.12
N SER A 566 -10.27 46.97 -0.81
CA SER A 566 -9.35 45.82 -0.78
C SER A 566 -9.75 44.85 0.33
N PRO A 567 -9.55 43.53 0.13
CA PRO A 567 -9.79 42.56 1.17
C PRO A 567 -8.97 42.83 2.43
N ALA A 568 -9.60 42.84 3.59
CA ALA A 568 -8.92 42.94 4.88
C ALA A 568 -8.58 41.52 5.41
N PHE A 569 -7.38 41.34 5.90
CA PHE A 569 -6.96 40.09 6.50
C PHE A 569 -7.58 39.93 7.89
N GLY A 570 -8.29 38.83 8.09
CA GLY A 570 -8.77 38.39 9.37
C GLY A 570 -8.01 37.16 9.87
N GLN A 571 -8.17 36.87 11.15
CA GLN A 571 -7.65 35.65 11.74
C GLN A 571 -8.81 34.81 12.29
N GLU A 572 -8.79 33.54 12.02
CA GLU A 572 -9.72 32.57 12.60
C GLU A 572 -9.02 31.40 13.27
N LEU A 573 -9.59 30.88 14.31
CA LEU A 573 -9.17 29.61 14.90
C LEU A 573 -9.68 28.47 14.01
N THR A 574 -8.76 27.59 13.59
CA THR A 574 -9.11 26.44 12.74
C THR A 574 -9.14 25.12 13.51
N SER A 575 -8.63 25.09 14.74
CA SER A 575 -8.71 23.93 15.62
C SER A 575 -8.68 24.33 17.09
N LEU A 576 -9.33 23.54 17.93
CA LEU A 576 -9.24 23.62 19.39
C LEU A 576 -7.95 22.99 19.88
N ALA A 577 -7.38 23.57 20.96
CA ALA A 577 -6.28 22.92 21.66
C ALA A 577 -6.78 21.75 22.51
N ASN A 578 -6.03 20.66 22.53
CA ASN A 578 -6.18 19.61 23.51
C ASN A 578 -4.84 19.37 24.24
N PRO A 579 -4.66 19.98 25.44
CA PRO A 579 -3.39 19.87 26.19
C PRO A 579 -3.14 18.47 26.77
N ASN A 580 -4.16 17.60 26.76
CA ASN A 580 -4.09 16.23 27.26
C ASN A 580 -3.93 15.18 26.13
N LEU A 581 -3.77 15.64 24.88
CA LEU A 581 -3.57 14.72 23.75
C LEU A 581 -2.25 13.97 23.92
N ARG A 582 -2.36 12.64 23.99
CA ARG A 582 -1.25 11.74 24.28
C ARG A 582 -1.06 10.67 23.21
N TRP A 583 -0.06 9.83 23.41
CA TRP A 583 0.30 8.72 22.54
C TRP A 583 -0.79 7.64 22.54
N GLU A 584 -1.11 7.10 21.37
CA GLU A 584 -1.77 5.79 21.32
C GLU A 584 -0.79 4.74 21.82
N LYS A 585 -1.27 3.72 22.52
CA LYS A 585 -0.46 2.64 23.09
C LYS A 585 -0.99 1.31 22.64
N THR A 586 -0.18 0.56 21.91
CA THR A 586 -0.49 -0.82 21.55
C THR A 586 0.22 -1.75 22.50
N SER A 587 -0.54 -2.49 23.29
CA SER A 587 -0.04 -3.60 24.12
C SER A 587 -0.24 -4.91 23.37
N GLY A 588 0.79 -5.75 23.31
CA GLY A 588 0.74 -7.00 22.53
C GLY A 588 1.31 -8.18 23.29
N LEU A 589 0.54 -9.27 23.29
CA LEU A 589 0.97 -10.61 23.71
C LEU A 589 1.18 -11.46 22.48
N ASN A 590 2.35 -12.09 22.37
CA ASN A 590 2.64 -13.06 21.33
C ASN A 590 3.18 -14.36 21.96
N VAL A 591 2.67 -15.49 21.50
CA VAL A 591 3.16 -16.83 21.88
C VAL A 591 3.49 -17.56 20.60
N GLY A 592 4.69 -18.14 20.54
CA GLY A 592 5.17 -18.80 19.34
C GLY A 592 5.98 -20.06 19.59
N VAL A 593 6.06 -20.88 18.57
CA VAL A 593 6.88 -22.09 18.50
C VAL A 593 7.71 -22.05 17.23
N ASP A 594 9.03 -22.13 17.38
CA ASP A 594 9.93 -22.34 16.25
C ASP A 594 10.46 -23.77 16.29
N PHE A 595 10.47 -24.44 15.16
CA PHE A 595 10.89 -25.81 15.08
C PHE A 595 11.74 -26.10 13.83
N ASN A 596 12.60 -27.13 13.99
CA ASN A 596 13.42 -27.68 12.93
C ASN A 596 13.53 -29.20 13.18
N PHE A 597 13.01 -29.99 12.23
CA PHE A 597 12.88 -31.42 12.34
C PHE A 597 13.50 -32.16 11.14
N PHE A 598 13.81 -33.46 11.33
CA PHE A 598 14.22 -34.40 10.30
C PHE A 598 15.48 -33.95 9.53
N ASP A 599 16.55 -33.66 10.26
CA ASP A 599 17.80 -33.12 9.71
C ASP A 599 17.60 -31.84 8.90
N SER A 600 16.82 -30.94 9.47
CA SER A 600 16.45 -29.65 8.88
C SER A 600 15.59 -29.73 7.62
N ARG A 601 14.97 -30.89 7.36
CA ARG A 601 14.06 -31.03 6.21
C ARG A 601 12.72 -30.35 6.40
N LEU A 602 12.27 -30.22 7.64
CA LEU A 602 11.04 -29.49 7.97
C LEU A 602 11.36 -28.43 9.01
N ASN A 603 11.19 -27.19 8.66
CA ASN A 603 11.35 -26.05 9.57
C ASN A 603 10.16 -25.11 9.46
N GLY A 604 9.92 -24.35 10.52
CA GLY A 604 8.81 -23.40 10.50
C GLY A 604 8.62 -22.69 11.83
N SER A 605 7.59 -21.86 11.84
CA SER A 605 7.12 -21.17 13.01
C SER A 605 5.59 -21.12 13.05
N ILE A 606 5.05 -21.13 14.25
CA ILE A 606 3.62 -20.92 14.53
C ILE A 606 3.54 -19.82 15.58
N ASP A 607 2.80 -18.77 15.29
CA ASP A 607 2.58 -17.62 16.16
C ASP A 607 1.10 -17.37 16.37
N THR A 608 0.71 -17.08 17.60
CA THR A 608 -0.59 -16.50 17.91
C THR A 608 -0.38 -15.20 18.69
N TYR A 609 -1.23 -14.23 18.41
CA TYR A 609 -1.08 -12.90 19.00
C TYR A 609 -2.41 -12.27 19.38
N ARG A 610 -2.32 -11.37 20.34
CA ARG A 610 -3.38 -10.44 20.71
C ARG A 610 -2.76 -9.07 20.95
N ASN A 611 -3.09 -8.10 20.09
CA ASN A 611 -2.69 -6.70 20.19
C ASN A 611 -3.91 -5.86 20.53
N VAL A 612 -3.80 -5.02 21.57
CA VAL A 612 -4.84 -4.07 21.96
C VAL A 612 -4.25 -2.67 21.92
N THR A 613 -4.85 -1.80 21.16
CA THR A 613 -4.49 -0.37 21.11
C THR A 613 -5.49 0.42 21.94
N ASP A 614 -4.98 1.05 22.98
CA ASP A 614 -5.71 1.95 23.88
C ASP A 614 -5.39 3.40 23.53
N ASP A 615 -6.23 4.34 24.04
CA ASP A 615 -6.04 5.77 23.84
C ASP A 615 -6.01 6.15 22.33
N LEU A 616 -6.91 5.56 21.52
CA LEU A 616 -6.94 5.81 20.07
C LEU A 616 -7.09 7.31 19.79
N LEU A 617 -6.32 7.81 18.85
CA LEU A 617 -6.48 9.16 18.31
C LEU A 617 -7.78 9.22 17.51
N PHE A 618 -8.74 9.98 17.99
CA PHE A 618 -10.05 10.05 17.38
C PHE A 618 -10.57 11.48 17.29
N SER A 619 -11.29 11.77 16.22
CA SER A 619 -11.93 13.07 15.98
C SER A 619 -13.37 13.02 16.44
N VAL A 620 -13.63 13.41 17.68
CA VAL A 620 -14.98 13.44 18.27
C VAL A 620 -15.71 14.66 17.76
N ARG A 621 -16.93 14.47 17.28
CA ARG A 621 -17.82 15.57 16.89
C ARG A 621 -18.27 16.34 18.13
N ILE A 622 -18.28 17.66 18.03
CA ILE A 622 -18.76 18.55 19.09
C ILE A 622 -19.84 19.49 18.53
N PRO A 623 -20.73 20.01 19.40
CA PRO A 623 -21.80 20.93 18.96
C PRO A 623 -21.24 22.14 18.21
N TYR A 624 -21.80 22.47 17.05
CA TYR A 624 -21.40 23.61 16.21
C TYR A 624 -21.48 24.96 16.93
N LEU A 625 -22.24 25.05 18.04
CA LEU A 625 -22.31 26.24 18.90
C LEU A 625 -20.92 26.62 19.45
N THR A 626 -19.99 25.67 19.54
CA THR A 626 -18.59 25.94 19.96
C THR A 626 -17.76 26.68 18.89
N GLY A 627 -18.28 26.79 17.66
CA GLY A 627 -17.55 27.31 16.49
C GLY A 627 -16.68 26.26 15.77
N PHE A 628 -16.71 25.02 16.24
CA PHE A 628 -15.93 23.91 15.68
C PHE A 628 -16.80 22.69 15.45
N SER A 629 -16.42 21.86 14.48
CA SER A 629 -17.15 20.62 14.19
C SER A 629 -16.64 19.42 14.97
N ASN A 630 -15.37 19.44 15.37
CA ASN A 630 -14.72 18.31 16.05
C ASN A 630 -13.53 18.76 16.92
N ILE A 631 -13.12 17.85 17.81
CA ILE A 631 -11.88 17.95 18.59
C ILE A 631 -11.14 16.62 18.52
N GLN A 632 -9.82 16.68 18.39
CA GLN A 632 -8.97 15.49 18.48
C GLN A 632 -8.76 15.12 19.96
N THR A 633 -9.01 13.87 20.29
CA THR A 633 -8.86 13.33 21.64
C THR A 633 -8.37 11.89 21.60
N ASN A 634 -8.06 11.36 22.78
CA ASN A 634 -7.69 9.95 22.95
C ASN A 634 -8.86 9.21 23.57
N VAL A 635 -9.56 8.39 22.78
CA VAL A 635 -10.70 7.58 23.24
C VAL A 635 -10.73 6.28 22.46
N GLY A 636 -11.35 5.27 23.06
CA GLY A 636 -11.60 4.02 22.40
C GLY A 636 -10.45 3.01 22.48
N LYS A 637 -10.79 1.76 22.12
CA LYS A 637 -9.90 0.61 22.08
C LYS A 637 -10.17 -0.24 20.85
N LEU A 638 -9.10 -0.71 20.25
CA LEU A 638 -9.11 -1.58 19.08
C LEU A 638 -8.27 -2.83 19.35
N GLN A 639 -8.76 -4.00 18.96
CA GLN A 639 -8.07 -5.25 19.12
C GLN A 639 -7.79 -5.89 17.76
N ASN A 640 -6.61 -6.51 17.64
CA ASN A 640 -6.27 -7.43 16.56
C ASN A 640 -5.82 -8.76 17.17
N THR A 641 -6.43 -9.86 16.74
CA THR A 641 -6.04 -11.23 17.13
C THR A 641 -5.81 -12.08 15.90
N GLY A 642 -4.83 -12.98 15.94
CA GLY A 642 -4.57 -13.79 14.77
C GLY A 642 -3.66 -14.99 15.02
N LEU A 643 -3.56 -15.81 13.97
CA LEU A 643 -2.70 -16.97 13.86
C LEU A 643 -1.84 -16.85 12.62
N GLU A 644 -0.55 -17.10 12.75
CA GLU A 644 0.42 -17.08 11.65
C GLU A 644 1.19 -18.40 11.66
N ILE A 645 1.33 -19.02 10.49
CA ILE A 645 2.06 -20.27 10.30
C ILE A 645 2.99 -20.11 9.10
N THR A 646 4.25 -20.43 9.27
CA THR A 646 5.22 -20.57 8.18
C THR A 646 5.83 -21.96 8.24
N LEU A 647 5.77 -22.69 7.14
CA LEU A 647 6.35 -24.04 7.00
C LEU A 647 7.25 -24.09 5.78
N THR A 648 8.48 -24.56 5.95
CA THR A 648 9.40 -24.84 4.84
C THR A 648 9.82 -26.28 4.91
N GLY A 649 9.64 -27.00 3.81
CA GLY A 649 9.98 -28.41 3.70
C GLY A 649 10.88 -28.73 2.50
N ASP A 650 11.99 -29.41 2.75
CA ASP A 650 12.79 -30.07 1.70
C ASP A 650 12.16 -31.44 1.37
N ILE A 651 11.21 -31.44 0.43
CA ILE A 651 10.41 -32.61 0.06
C ILE A 651 11.30 -33.70 -0.56
N VAL A 652 12.19 -33.27 -1.46
CA VAL A 652 13.22 -34.11 -2.08
C VAL A 652 14.54 -33.39 -2.01
N ARG A 653 15.58 -34.12 -1.56
CA ARG A 653 16.94 -33.59 -1.49
C ARG A 653 17.94 -34.67 -1.86
N ASN A 654 18.55 -34.52 -3.03
CA ASN A 654 19.66 -35.37 -3.48
C ASN A 654 20.64 -34.55 -4.37
N ASP A 655 21.75 -35.14 -4.77
CA ASP A 655 22.85 -34.44 -5.47
C ASP A 655 22.43 -33.81 -6.80
N ASN A 656 21.43 -34.33 -7.48
CA ASN A 656 21.02 -33.88 -8.81
C ASN A 656 19.69 -33.13 -8.80
N PHE A 657 18.84 -33.36 -7.80
CA PHE A 657 17.51 -32.81 -7.75
C PHE A 657 17.12 -32.42 -6.32
N SER A 658 16.61 -31.20 -6.17
CA SER A 658 15.98 -30.77 -4.92
C SER A 658 14.61 -30.17 -5.22
N TRP A 659 13.69 -30.40 -4.28
CA TRP A 659 12.38 -29.76 -4.23
C TRP A 659 12.15 -29.22 -2.83
N THR A 660 12.06 -27.91 -2.73
CA THR A 660 11.75 -27.18 -1.50
C THR A 660 10.39 -26.48 -1.66
N ALA A 661 9.53 -26.60 -0.67
CA ALA A 661 8.24 -25.93 -0.63
C ALA A 661 8.15 -25.06 0.64
N THR A 662 7.71 -23.81 0.50
CA THR A 662 7.42 -22.91 1.62
C THR A 662 5.96 -22.49 1.56
N ALA A 663 5.23 -22.71 2.66
CA ALA A 663 3.84 -22.33 2.81
C ALA A 663 3.69 -21.31 3.95
N ASN A 664 2.91 -20.26 3.72
CA ASN A 664 2.49 -19.31 4.74
C ASN A 664 0.97 -19.32 4.87
N TYR A 665 0.49 -19.19 6.09
CA TYR A 665 -0.92 -19.04 6.42
C TYR A 665 -1.06 -17.93 7.47
N SER A 666 -2.04 -17.06 7.33
CA SER A 666 -2.32 -16.03 8.32
C SER A 666 -3.80 -15.69 8.40
N THR A 667 -4.24 -15.41 9.63
CA THR A 667 -5.54 -14.82 9.93
C THR A 667 -5.35 -13.58 10.76
N ASN A 668 -6.27 -12.63 10.65
CA ASN A 668 -6.37 -11.49 11.55
C ASN A 668 -7.84 -11.12 11.75
N LYS A 669 -8.30 -11.07 13.01
CA LYS A 669 -9.59 -10.50 13.37
C LYS A 669 -9.37 -9.13 14.01
N ASN A 670 -9.91 -8.10 13.38
CA ASN A 670 -9.96 -6.74 13.91
C ASN A 670 -11.30 -6.54 14.63
N GLU A 671 -11.31 -5.84 15.77
CA GLU A 671 -12.50 -5.67 16.59
C GLU A 671 -12.41 -4.38 17.42
N ILE A 672 -13.43 -3.53 17.34
CA ILE A 672 -13.59 -2.35 18.19
C ILE A 672 -14.09 -2.81 19.55
N LEU A 673 -13.33 -2.53 20.62
CA LEU A 673 -13.71 -2.91 21.97
C LEU A 673 -14.42 -1.79 22.74
N GLU A 674 -14.09 -0.53 22.41
CA GLU A 674 -14.59 0.67 23.09
C GLU A 674 -14.47 1.84 22.11
N LEU A 675 -15.39 2.77 22.11
CA LEU A 675 -15.41 3.98 21.29
C LEU A 675 -15.23 5.24 22.16
N THR A 676 -16.33 5.90 22.51
CA THR A 676 -16.29 7.16 23.28
C THR A 676 -16.61 6.99 24.77
N GLY A 677 -17.14 5.82 25.15
CA GLY A 677 -17.65 5.55 26.50
C GLY A 677 -18.99 6.23 26.79
N GLU A 678 -19.66 6.77 25.76
CA GLU A 678 -20.98 7.40 25.91
C GLU A 678 -22.08 6.34 25.83
N ASP A 679 -23.09 6.46 26.70
CA ASP A 679 -24.32 5.69 26.77
C ASP A 679 -25.46 6.73 26.82
N ALA A 680 -25.90 7.23 25.65
CA ALA A 680 -26.82 8.33 25.54
C ALA A 680 -28.27 7.88 25.71
N ASP A 681 -28.60 6.62 25.46
CA ASP A 681 -29.92 6.05 25.62
C ASP A 681 -30.15 5.44 27.03
N GLY A 682 -29.06 5.24 27.81
CA GLY A 682 -29.12 4.81 29.21
C GLY A 682 -29.39 3.32 29.40
N ASP A 683 -29.14 2.50 28.40
CA ASP A 683 -29.33 1.05 28.44
C ASP A 683 -28.22 0.27 29.18
N GLY A 684 -27.15 0.94 29.54
CA GLY A 684 -25.96 0.39 30.22
C GLY A 684 -24.91 -0.21 29.28
N VAL A 685 -25.06 -0.02 27.96
CA VAL A 685 -24.13 -0.39 26.93
C VAL A 685 -23.61 0.88 26.23
N GLU A 686 -22.37 0.92 25.84
CA GLU A 686 -21.82 2.04 25.09
C GLU A 686 -22.41 2.11 23.68
N ASP A 687 -22.72 3.33 23.21
CA ASP A 687 -23.34 3.58 21.92
C ASP A 687 -22.37 3.37 20.74
N ASP A 688 -22.88 2.81 19.66
CA ASP A 688 -22.20 2.77 18.36
C ASP A 688 -22.15 4.16 17.69
N LEU A 689 -21.08 4.43 16.97
CA LEU A 689 -20.97 5.64 16.15
C LEU A 689 -21.47 5.37 14.72
N ILE A 690 -22.77 5.15 14.56
CA ILE A 690 -23.43 4.72 13.31
C ILE A 690 -23.08 5.65 12.13
N GLN A 691 -23.08 6.99 12.37
CA GLN A 691 -22.75 7.96 11.31
C GLN A 691 -21.29 7.89 10.87
N SER A 692 -20.43 7.34 11.71
CA SER A 692 -19.02 7.10 11.42
C SER A 692 -18.75 5.68 10.91
N GLY A 693 -19.78 4.82 10.88
CA GLY A 693 -19.65 3.43 10.48
C GLY A 693 -18.80 2.60 11.45
N LEU A 694 -18.78 2.97 12.74
CA LEU A 694 -18.00 2.29 13.78
C LEU A 694 -18.95 1.63 14.78
N PHE A 695 -18.77 0.33 14.98
CA PHE A 695 -19.64 -0.53 15.77
C PHE A 695 -18.82 -1.33 16.78
N ILE A 696 -19.25 -1.38 18.02
CA ILE A 696 -18.58 -2.12 19.08
C ILE A 696 -18.75 -3.63 18.84
N GLY A 697 -17.66 -4.38 18.96
CA GLY A 697 -17.61 -5.82 18.64
C GLY A 697 -17.33 -6.14 17.17
N GLU A 698 -17.34 -5.12 16.28
CA GLU A 698 -17.13 -5.28 14.85
C GLU A 698 -15.77 -4.74 14.39
N SER A 699 -15.41 -5.10 13.15
CA SER A 699 -14.22 -4.54 12.50
C SER A 699 -14.41 -3.06 12.18
N ILE A 700 -13.30 -2.29 12.21
CA ILE A 700 -13.28 -0.91 11.64
C ILE A 700 -13.58 -0.87 10.14
N ASN A 701 -13.54 -2.01 9.45
CA ASN A 701 -13.86 -2.18 8.04
C ASN A 701 -15.23 -2.83 7.82
N ALA A 702 -16.11 -2.84 8.85
CA ALA A 702 -17.47 -3.36 8.75
C ALA A 702 -18.25 -2.63 7.64
N LEU A 703 -19.09 -3.38 6.95
CA LEU A 703 -19.98 -2.89 5.90
C LEU A 703 -21.39 -2.74 6.48
N TYR A 704 -21.76 -1.49 6.80
CA TYR A 704 -23.09 -1.15 7.29
C TYR A 704 -23.92 -0.54 6.17
N ASP A 705 -24.80 -1.35 5.57
CA ASP A 705 -25.60 -0.96 4.42
C ASP A 705 -26.94 -1.75 4.39
N TYR A 706 -27.73 -1.52 3.37
CA TYR A 706 -28.95 -2.25 3.12
C TYR A 706 -28.66 -3.67 2.62
N GLU A 707 -29.29 -4.66 3.25
CA GLU A 707 -29.31 -6.01 2.72
C GLU A 707 -30.20 -6.06 1.48
N THR A 708 -29.76 -6.74 0.44
CA THR A 708 -30.52 -6.89 -0.80
C THR A 708 -30.94 -8.35 -1.01
N ASP A 709 -32.21 -8.56 -1.40
CA ASP A 709 -32.79 -9.87 -1.72
C ASP A 709 -33.22 -9.92 -3.18
N GLY A 710 -32.23 -9.85 -4.09
CA GLY A 710 -32.44 -9.88 -5.53
C GLY A 710 -32.89 -8.55 -6.13
N ILE A 711 -33.61 -8.63 -7.25
CA ILE A 711 -34.06 -7.53 -8.09
C ILE A 711 -35.56 -7.65 -8.32
N TYR A 712 -36.31 -6.53 -8.26
CA TYR A 712 -37.74 -6.50 -8.52
C TYR A 712 -38.06 -6.98 -9.94
N GLN A 713 -38.88 -8.03 -10.02
CA GLN A 713 -39.32 -8.69 -11.25
C GLN A 713 -40.68 -8.15 -11.71
N ILE A 714 -41.03 -8.48 -12.96
CA ILE A 714 -42.37 -8.23 -13.49
C ILE A 714 -43.38 -9.03 -12.69
N GLY A 715 -44.38 -8.32 -12.12
CA GLY A 715 -45.45 -8.91 -11.31
C GLY A 715 -45.18 -8.93 -9.80
N ASP A 716 -44.01 -8.45 -9.35
CA ASP A 716 -43.74 -8.25 -7.92
C ASP A 716 -44.61 -7.09 -7.37
N ASP A 717 -44.90 -7.15 -6.08
CA ASP A 717 -45.41 -6.03 -5.30
C ASP A 717 -44.25 -5.09 -4.99
N ILE A 718 -44.26 -3.87 -5.53
CA ILE A 718 -43.14 -2.94 -5.51
C ILE A 718 -43.51 -1.74 -4.65
N PRO A 719 -42.73 -1.43 -3.58
CA PRO A 719 -42.96 -0.27 -2.76
C PRO A 719 -42.85 1.06 -3.52
N ASP A 720 -43.52 2.09 -3.01
CA ASP A 720 -43.44 3.45 -3.57
C ASP A 720 -41.99 3.93 -3.68
N GLY A 721 -41.61 4.52 -4.82
CA GLY A 721 -40.26 5.03 -5.08
C GLY A 721 -39.34 4.02 -5.75
N TYR A 722 -39.70 2.73 -5.79
CA TYR A 722 -38.96 1.69 -6.51
C TYR A 722 -39.65 1.34 -7.84
N GLY A 723 -38.96 0.57 -8.64
CA GLY A 723 -39.44 0.08 -9.92
C GLY A 723 -38.84 -1.28 -10.25
N ILE A 724 -39.41 -1.92 -11.25
CA ILE A 724 -38.85 -3.14 -11.83
C ILE A 724 -37.39 -2.89 -12.20
N GLY A 725 -36.50 -3.85 -11.92
CA GLY A 725 -35.08 -3.73 -12.19
C GLY A 725 -34.24 -3.04 -11.09
N ASN A 726 -34.88 -2.46 -10.06
CA ASN A 726 -34.18 -2.02 -8.86
C ASN A 726 -33.84 -3.21 -7.94
N TYR A 727 -32.79 -3.09 -7.11
CA TYR A 727 -32.57 -4.06 -6.04
C TYR A 727 -33.70 -4.03 -5.02
N LYS A 728 -34.13 -5.21 -4.59
CA LYS A 728 -35.02 -5.39 -3.43
C LYS A 728 -34.21 -5.17 -2.17
N ILE A 729 -34.56 -4.18 -1.39
CA ILE A 729 -34.00 -3.96 -0.07
C ILE A 729 -34.84 -4.73 0.94
N VAL A 730 -34.19 -5.43 1.86
CA VAL A 730 -34.89 -6.13 2.94
C VAL A 730 -35.34 -5.09 3.97
N ASP A 731 -36.66 -5.07 4.24
CA ASP A 731 -37.27 -4.32 5.34
C ASP A 731 -36.95 -5.05 6.65
N GLN A 732 -36.00 -4.49 7.43
CA GLN A 732 -35.46 -5.18 8.61
C GLN A 732 -36.42 -5.17 9.78
N ASN A 733 -37.26 -4.13 9.92
CA ASN A 733 -38.23 -3.99 11.00
C ASN A 733 -39.66 -4.49 10.62
N GLY A 734 -39.95 -4.70 9.32
CA GLY A 734 -41.20 -5.21 8.80
C GLY A 734 -42.36 -4.18 8.81
N ASP A 735 -42.04 -2.89 8.75
CA ASP A 735 -43.06 -1.82 8.78
C ASP A 735 -43.58 -1.44 7.38
N GLY A 736 -42.99 -2.00 6.31
CA GLY A 736 -43.37 -1.74 4.92
C GLY A 736 -42.73 -0.50 4.31
N MET A 737 -41.80 0.17 5.00
CA MET A 737 -41.08 1.35 4.52
C MET A 737 -39.57 1.11 4.61
N ILE A 738 -38.83 1.50 3.59
CA ILE A 738 -37.36 1.44 3.63
C ILE A 738 -36.80 2.78 4.07
N THR A 739 -36.12 2.78 5.23
CA THR A 739 -35.54 3.97 5.85
C THR A 739 -34.05 3.82 6.10
N GLN A 740 -33.34 4.94 6.24
CA GLN A 740 -31.91 4.90 6.54
C GLN A 740 -31.61 4.51 7.99
N ALA A 741 -32.53 4.75 8.88
CA ALA A 741 -32.36 4.54 10.31
C ALA A 741 -32.62 3.08 10.72
N GLU A 742 -33.57 2.39 10.07
CA GLU A 742 -34.13 1.15 10.57
C GLU A 742 -33.81 -0.09 9.70
N ASP A 743 -33.45 0.13 8.40
CA ASP A 743 -33.28 -0.96 7.43
C ASP A 743 -31.82 -1.24 7.02
N ARG A 744 -30.87 -0.55 7.63
CA ARG A 744 -29.46 -0.91 7.47
C ARG A 744 -29.01 -1.85 8.57
N LYS A 745 -28.13 -2.78 8.22
CA LYS A 745 -27.44 -3.65 9.16
C LYS A 745 -25.99 -3.88 8.75
N ILE A 746 -25.22 -4.50 9.61
CA ILE A 746 -23.89 -4.98 9.24
C ILE A 746 -24.09 -6.21 8.35
N ILE A 747 -23.65 -6.10 7.11
CA ILE A 747 -23.75 -7.14 6.08
C ILE A 747 -22.45 -7.94 5.91
N GLY A 748 -21.39 -7.54 6.62
CA GLY A 748 -20.09 -8.18 6.59
C GLY A 748 -18.95 -7.20 6.70
N THR A 749 -17.75 -7.60 6.30
CA THR A 749 -16.54 -6.78 6.38
C THR A 749 -15.70 -6.86 5.11
N ARG A 750 -14.87 -5.83 4.91
CA ARG A 750 -13.82 -5.83 3.86
C ARG A 750 -12.58 -6.63 4.26
N ASP A 751 -12.44 -7.05 5.50
CA ASP A 751 -11.32 -7.85 5.97
C ASP A 751 -11.40 -9.28 5.43
N PRO A 752 -10.28 -9.89 5.02
CA PRO A 752 -10.27 -11.29 4.63
C PRO A 752 -10.36 -12.20 5.86
N SER A 753 -10.91 -13.41 5.68
CA SER A 753 -10.90 -14.44 6.72
C SER A 753 -9.50 -15.01 6.92
N TYR A 754 -8.75 -15.25 5.82
CA TYR A 754 -7.37 -15.74 5.87
C TYR A 754 -6.63 -15.48 4.56
N ALA A 755 -5.30 -15.53 4.65
CA ALA A 755 -4.39 -15.52 3.50
C ALA A 755 -3.50 -16.76 3.50
N VAL A 756 -3.24 -17.31 2.31
CA VAL A 756 -2.36 -18.47 2.10
C VAL A 756 -1.42 -18.19 0.95
N SER A 757 -0.16 -18.60 1.10
CA SER A 757 0.78 -18.60 -0.01
C SER A 757 1.59 -19.88 -0.07
N LEU A 758 2.05 -20.25 -1.26
CA LEU A 758 2.84 -21.45 -1.50
C LEU A 758 3.91 -21.18 -2.56
N LEU A 759 5.17 -21.17 -2.12
CA LEU A 759 6.33 -21.12 -2.99
C LEU A 759 6.90 -22.53 -3.18
N ASN A 760 7.06 -22.98 -4.43
CA ASN A 760 7.75 -24.21 -4.78
C ASN A 760 9.00 -23.89 -5.58
N THR A 761 10.12 -24.48 -5.20
CA THR A 761 11.39 -24.33 -5.90
C THR A 761 11.95 -25.72 -6.24
N PHE A 762 12.22 -25.97 -7.50
CA PHE A 762 12.81 -27.19 -8.04
C PHE A 762 14.16 -26.85 -8.64
N LYS A 763 15.19 -27.58 -8.24
CA LYS A 763 16.53 -27.47 -8.84
C LYS A 763 16.92 -28.82 -9.41
N TYR A 764 17.25 -28.86 -10.70
CA TYR A 764 17.79 -30.02 -11.37
C TYR A 764 19.11 -29.64 -12.04
N LYS A 765 20.23 -30.04 -11.45
CA LYS A 765 21.57 -29.60 -11.84
C LYS A 765 21.65 -28.08 -12.00
N ASN A 766 21.83 -27.59 -13.22
CA ASN A 766 21.98 -26.17 -13.57
C ASN A 766 20.64 -25.46 -13.84
N LEU A 767 19.52 -26.18 -13.82
CA LEU A 767 18.19 -25.64 -14.08
C LEU A 767 17.46 -25.43 -12.75
N SER A 768 16.97 -24.23 -12.53
CA SER A 768 16.09 -23.88 -11.42
C SER A 768 14.73 -23.46 -11.96
N PHE A 769 13.68 -24.03 -11.40
CA PHE A 769 12.30 -23.67 -11.69
C PHE A 769 11.58 -23.36 -10.39
N SER A 770 10.86 -22.24 -10.32
CA SER A 770 10.03 -21.92 -9.18
C SER A 770 8.67 -21.39 -9.63
N PHE A 771 7.67 -21.62 -8.80
CA PHE A 771 6.37 -20.96 -8.93
C PHE A 771 5.82 -20.58 -7.54
N PHE A 772 5.09 -19.48 -7.52
CA PHE A 772 4.49 -18.92 -6.32
C PHE A 772 2.99 -18.73 -6.52
N LEU A 773 2.21 -19.34 -5.62
CA LEU A 773 0.77 -19.16 -5.51
C LEU A 773 0.47 -18.26 -4.33
N ASN A 774 -0.37 -17.26 -4.54
CA ASN A 774 -0.87 -16.36 -3.51
C ASN A 774 -2.39 -16.37 -3.50
N SER A 775 -3.00 -16.37 -2.33
CA SER A 775 -4.45 -16.46 -2.15
C SER A 775 -4.89 -15.65 -0.96
N ILE A 776 -5.94 -14.85 -1.16
CA ILE A 776 -6.67 -14.15 -0.09
C ILE A 776 -8.11 -14.62 -0.15
N GLN A 777 -8.65 -15.06 0.99
CA GLN A 777 -9.95 -15.71 1.06
C GLN A 777 -10.85 -15.02 2.08
N GLY A 778 -12.11 -14.88 1.71
CA GLY A 778 -13.22 -14.55 2.59
C GLY A 778 -14.28 -15.65 2.58
N ASP A 779 -15.28 -15.49 3.41
CA ASP A 779 -16.52 -16.26 3.38
C ASP A 779 -17.68 -15.33 3.05
N ASP A 780 -18.91 -15.72 3.32
CA ASP A 780 -20.11 -14.94 2.99
C ASP A 780 -20.19 -13.58 3.68
N GLU A 781 -19.44 -13.37 4.77
CA GLU A 781 -19.41 -12.13 5.53
C GLU A 781 -18.07 -11.38 5.44
N HIS A 782 -17.05 -11.97 4.82
CA HIS A 782 -15.71 -11.42 4.78
C HIS A 782 -15.21 -11.18 3.37
N TYR A 783 -14.28 -10.24 3.25
CA TYR A 783 -13.61 -9.84 2.01
C TYR A 783 -14.60 -9.39 0.93
N LEU A 784 -15.62 -8.69 1.39
CA LEU A 784 -16.68 -8.16 0.53
C LEU A 784 -16.32 -6.80 -0.04
N SER A 785 -16.75 -6.53 -1.27
CA SER A 785 -16.68 -5.21 -1.87
C SER A 785 -17.81 -5.00 -2.87
N ARG A 786 -18.11 -3.73 -3.15
CA ARG A 786 -19.02 -3.36 -4.22
C ARG A 786 -18.30 -3.43 -5.56
N ASN A 787 -18.93 -4.04 -6.56
CA ASN A 787 -18.42 -4.04 -7.91
C ASN A 787 -18.74 -2.70 -8.60
N ASP A 788 -17.78 -1.80 -8.66
CA ASP A 788 -17.96 -0.48 -9.28
C ASP A 788 -18.17 -0.55 -10.81
N ASN A 789 -17.82 -1.67 -11.46
CA ASN A 789 -18.07 -1.86 -12.89
C ASN A 789 -19.55 -2.17 -13.20
N ALA A 790 -20.27 -2.68 -12.19
CA ALA A 790 -21.69 -2.99 -12.26
C ALA A 790 -22.58 -1.88 -11.68
N LEU A 791 -22.05 -0.66 -11.55
CA LEU A 791 -22.78 0.45 -10.98
C LEU A 791 -24.07 0.73 -11.73
N TYR A 792 -25.15 0.82 -10.97
CA TYR A 792 -26.42 1.29 -11.45
C TYR A 792 -26.32 2.72 -11.99
N ARG A 793 -26.81 2.93 -13.23
CA ARG A 793 -26.89 4.23 -13.87
C ARG A 793 -28.34 4.55 -14.17
N ASN A 794 -28.79 5.75 -13.90
CA ASN A 794 -30.13 6.21 -14.23
C ASN A 794 -30.19 6.80 -15.65
N ALA A 795 -31.39 7.09 -16.13
CA ALA A 795 -31.62 7.63 -17.46
C ALA A 795 -30.85 8.96 -17.73
N ASN A 796 -30.54 9.74 -16.69
CA ASN A 796 -29.79 10.99 -16.84
C ASN A 796 -28.28 10.78 -17.11
N THR A 797 -27.78 9.56 -16.96
CA THR A 797 -26.37 9.19 -17.21
C THR A 797 -26.21 8.22 -18.38
N LEU A 798 -27.22 8.10 -19.25
CA LEU A 798 -27.18 7.22 -20.41
C LEU A 798 -26.07 7.56 -21.42
N TYR A 799 -25.55 8.79 -21.39
CA TYR A 799 -24.38 9.18 -22.19
C TYR A 799 -23.06 8.55 -21.72
N GLN A 800 -23.04 7.98 -20.52
CA GLN A 800 -21.85 7.31 -19.98
C GLN A 800 -21.85 5.84 -20.40
N ASN A 801 -20.66 5.34 -20.75
CA ASN A 801 -20.43 3.95 -21.08
C ASN A 801 -20.36 3.06 -19.84
N VAL A 802 -20.41 1.77 -20.04
CA VAL A 802 -20.18 0.71 -19.06
C VAL A 802 -19.16 -0.29 -19.62
N VAL A 803 -18.64 -1.17 -18.80
CA VAL A 803 -17.72 -2.21 -19.25
C VAL A 803 -18.49 -3.45 -19.71
N SER A 804 -17.90 -4.20 -20.66
CA SER A 804 -18.43 -5.44 -21.16
C SER A 804 -18.41 -6.56 -20.09
N GLY A 805 -19.25 -7.56 -20.27
CA GLY A 805 -19.27 -8.77 -19.43
C GLY A 805 -20.04 -8.63 -18.12
N ILE A 806 -20.72 -7.51 -17.88
CA ILE A 806 -21.59 -7.35 -16.72
C ILE A 806 -22.99 -7.92 -17.04
N ASP A 807 -23.45 -8.83 -16.19
CA ASP A 807 -24.77 -9.44 -16.32
C ASP A 807 -25.84 -8.53 -15.69
N TYR A 808 -26.41 -7.65 -16.51
CA TYR A 808 -27.48 -6.74 -16.10
C TYR A 808 -28.86 -7.40 -16.22
N TRP A 809 -29.70 -7.10 -15.25
CA TRP A 809 -31.12 -7.44 -15.30
C TRP A 809 -31.81 -6.65 -16.41
N SER A 810 -32.72 -7.32 -17.12
CA SER A 810 -33.69 -6.66 -18.02
C SER A 810 -34.93 -7.56 -18.15
N PRO A 811 -36.06 -7.06 -18.71
CA PRO A 811 -37.23 -7.93 -19.00
C PRO A 811 -36.88 -9.13 -19.86
N GLN A 812 -35.85 -9.02 -20.70
CA GLN A 812 -35.37 -10.12 -21.57
C GLN A 812 -34.28 -10.96 -20.87
N ASN A 813 -33.73 -10.49 -19.78
CA ASN A 813 -32.75 -11.20 -18.91
C ASN A 813 -33.17 -11.11 -17.43
N PRO A 814 -34.28 -11.75 -17.02
CA PRO A 814 -34.78 -11.64 -15.64
C PRO A 814 -33.88 -12.30 -14.60
N GLY A 815 -32.92 -13.12 -15.02
CA GLY A 815 -31.91 -13.74 -14.16
C GLY A 815 -30.65 -12.89 -13.95
N GLY A 816 -30.55 -11.71 -14.58
CA GLY A 816 -29.39 -10.83 -14.43
C GLY A 816 -29.15 -10.43 -12.99
N LEU A 817 -27.86 -10.42 -12.60
CA LEU A 817 -27.44 -10.23 -11.22
C LEU A 817 -27.28 -8.76 -10.80
N ASN A 818 -27.18 -7.86 -11.76
CA ASN A 818 -26.92 -6.44 -11.52
C ASN A 818 -28.13 -5.59 -11.89
N ALA A 819 -28.57 -4.76 -10.96
CA ALA A 819 -29.75 -3.93 -11.16
C ALA A 819 -29.61 -3.01 -12.38
N MET A 820 -30.67 -2.93 -13.16
CA MET A 820 -30.83 -1.98 -14.24
C MET A 820 -32.26 -1.49 -14.26
N ALA A 821 -32.45 -0.24 -13.93
CA ALA A 821 -33.77 0.38 -13.95
C ALA A 821 -33.70 1.77 -14.59
N PRO A 822 -34.80 2.22 -15.22
CA PRO A 822 -34.87 3.54 -15.85
C PRO A 822 -34.72 4.71 -14.86
N ASN A 823 -35.02 4.49 -13.61
CA ASN A 823 -35.02 5.50 -12.54
C ASN A 823 -34.17 5.01 -11.35
N ARG A 824 -33.55 5.94 -10.67
CA ARG A 824 -32.82 5.68 -9.43
C ARG A 824 -33.76 5.94 -8.23
N PRO A 825 -33.99 4.95 -7.35
CA PRO A 825 -34.78 5.18 -6.14
C PRO A 825 -34.04 6.12 -5.19
N GLY A 826 -34.79 6.78 -4.29
CA GLY A 826 -34.23 7.66 -3.27
C GLY A 826 -33.23 6.94 -2.37
N ILE A 827 -33.54 5.69 -2.01
CA ILE A 827 -32.64 4.73 -1.35
C ILE A 827 -32.36 3.60 -2.33
N ALA A 828 -31.11 3.44 -2.74
CA ALA A 828 -30.69 2.41 -3.69
C ALA A 828 -29.93 1.30 -2.96
N GLY A 829 -30.32 0.06 -3.16
CA GLY A 829 -29.60 -1.11 -2.71
C GLY A 829 -28.26 -1.24 -3.44
N THR A 830 -27.33 -1.94 -2.83
CA THR A 830 -26.00 -2.25 -3.36
C THR A 830 -25.74 -3.75 -3.24
N ARG A 831 -25.27 -4.38 -4.30
CA ARG A 831 -24.81 -5.76 -4.24
C ARG A 831 -23.32 -5.78 -3.87
N TYR A 832 -23.00 -6.52 -2.82
CA TYR A 832 -21.63 -6.82 -2.42
C TYR A 832 -21.24 -8.20 -2.91
N GLU A 833 -19.99 -8.33 -3.34
CA GLU A 833 -19.44 -9.57 -3.87
C GLU A 833 -18.17 -9.93 -3.13
N ASN A 834 -17.94 -11.22 -2.97
CA ASN A 834 -16.73 -11.76 -2.36
C ASN A 834 -15.55 -11.60 -3.32
N ARG A 835 -14.39 -11.13 -2.80
CA ARG A 835 -13.17 -10.88 -3.57
C ARG A 835 -12.15 -12.01 -3.46
N SER A 836 -12.52 -13.18 -2.96
CA SER A 836 -11.63 -14.34 -2.83
C SER A 836 -10.98 -14.71 -4.15
N PHE A 837 -9.69 -15.03 -4.08
CA PHE A 837 -8.94 -15.42 -5.26
C PHE A 837 -7.79 -16.38 -4.93
N VAL A 838 -7.34 -17.11 -5.93
CA VAL A 838 -6.07 -17.81 -6.00
C VAL A 838 -5.32 -17.29 -7.21
N ARG A 839 -4.05 -16.91 -7.05
CA ARG A 839 -3.24 -16.34 -8.13
C ARG A 839 -1.93 -17.10 -8.31
N LEU A 840 -1.62 -17.46 -9.54
CA LEU A 840 -0.28 -17.82 -9.96
C LEU A 840 0.52 -16.53 -10.15
N GLN A 841 1.14 -16.08 -9.06
CA GLN A 841 1.71 -14.74 -8.95
C GLN A 841 3.08 -14.64 -9.62
N ASP A 842 3.97 -15.59 -9.36
CA ASP A 842 5.30 -15.60 -9.96
C ASP A 842 5.65 -17.00 -10.46
N VAL A 843 6.31 -17.04 -11.62
CA VAL A 843 6.93 -18.25 -12.20
C VAL A 843 8.30 -17.85 -12.70
N ASN A 844 9.33 -18.60 -12.35
CA ASN A 844 10.70 -18.33 -12.79
C ASN A 844 11.39 -19.62 -13.28
N LEU A 845 12.07 -19.51 -14.41
CA LEU A 845 12.91 -20.56 -14.98
C LEU A 845 14.30 -19.96 -15.25
N LYS A 846 15.32 -20.45 -14.55
CA LYS A 846 16.70 -19.97 -14.62
C LYS A 846 17.65 -21.10 -14.99
N TYR A 847 18.54 -20.84 -15.91
CA TYR A 847 19.61 -21.75 -16.30
C TYR A 847 20.97 -21.11 -16.01
N SER A 848 21.80 -21.76 -15.18
CA SER A 848 23.17 -21.36 -14.85
C SER A 848 24.14 -22.17 -15.67
N PHE A 849 25.09 -21.52 -16.35
CA PHE A 849 26.05 -22.20 -17.20
C PHE A 849 27.12 -22.88 -16.35
N ASP A 850 27.67 -23.97 -16.87
CA ASP A 850 28.70 -24.79 -16.21
C ASP A 850 30.09 -24.13 -16.28
N ASP A 851 31.01 -24.58 -15.40
CA ASP A 851 32.37 -24.05 -15.27
C ASP A 851 33.16 -24.08 -16.57
N LYS A 852 32.91 -25.07 -17.45
CA LYS A 852 33.62 -25.18 -18.74
C LYS A 852 33.31 -24.04 -19.71
N ILE A 853 32.06 -23.57 -19.65
CA ILE A 853 31.61 -22.41 -20.46
C ILE A 853 32.13 -21.14 -19.81
N LEU A 854 32.03 -21.03 -18.50
CA LEU A 854 32.50 -19.89 -17.73
C LEU A 854 33.99 -19.63 -17.93
N GLU A 855 34.82 -20.66 -17.83
CA GLU A 855 36.28 -20.57 -18.08
C GLU A 855 36.61 -20.07 -19.50
N LYS A 856 35.88 -20.55 -20.52
CA LYS A 856 36.08 -20.10 -21.91
C LYS A 856 35.73 -18.63 -22.12
N LEU A 857 34.74 -18.13 -21.38
CA LEU A 857 34.28 -16.75 -21.45
C LEU A 857 35.00 -15.83 -20.45
N SER A 858 35.90 -16.37 -19.61
CA SER A 858 36.54 -15.64 -18.51
C SER A 858 35.53 -15.02 -17.54
N LEU A 859 34.43 -15.73 -17.29
CA LEU A 859 33.39 -15.34 -16.37
C LEU A 859 33.43 -16.16 -15.09
N SER A 860 33.02 -15.59 -13.97
CA SER A 860 32.82 -16.30 -12.71
C SER A 860 31.37 -16.81 -12.56
N GLU A 861 30.42 -16.19 -13.28
CA GLU A 861 29.02 -16.58 -13.31
C GLU A 861 28.35 -16.14 -14.61
N LEU A 862 27.47 -16.98 -15.15
CA LEU A 862 26.57 -16.66 -16.25
C LEU A 862 25.27 -17.39 -16.03
N SER A 863 24.16 -16.68 -16.02
CA SER A 863 22.82 -17.28 -16.03
C SER A 863 21.87 -16.49 -16.92
N ILE A 864 20.88 -17.20 -17.47
CA ILE A 864 19.76 -16.63 -18.19
C ILE A 864 18.47 -17.05 -17.49
N PHE A 865 17.49 -16.18 -17.51
CA PHE A 865 16.20 -16.47 -16.92
C PHE A 865 15.04 -15.96 -17.76
N VAL A 866 13.88 -16.61 -17.57
CA VAL A 866 12.57 -16.16 -18.03
C VAL A 866 11.63 -16.22 -16.85
N SER A 867 10.90 -15.14 -16.61
CA SER A 867 9.91 -15.10 -15.54
C SER A 867 8.57 -14.57 -16.00
N GLY A 868 7.53 -14.90 -15.24
CA GLY A 868 6.19 -14.42 -15.46
C GLY A 868 5.57 -13.97 -14.13
N LYS A 869 4.82 -12.86 -14.16
CA LYS A 869 4.15 -12.29 -13.00
C LYS A 869 2.64 -12.23 -13.24
N ASN A 870 1.84 -12.59 -12.21
CA ASN A 870 0.38 -12.56 -12.23
C ASN A 870 -0.23 -13.30 -13.45
N LEU A 871 0.29 -14.50 -13.77
CA LEU A 871 -0.03 -15.21 -15.02
C LEU A 871 -1.47 -15.70 -15.09
N ALA A 872 -2.06 -16.07 -13.95
CA ALA A 872 -3.44 -16.52 -13.87
C ALA A 872 -4.04 -16.16 -12.52
N THR A 873 -5.32 -15.78 -12.52
CA THR A 873 -6.12 -15.52 -11.32
C THR A 873 -7.42 -16.30 -11.43
N TRP A 874 -7.73 -17.09 -10.42
CA TRP A 874 -8.99 -17.81 -10.27
C TRP A 874 -9.81 -17.11 -9.18
N THR A 875 -10.96 -16.60 -9.55
CA THR A 875 -11.86 -15.81 -8.71
C THR A 875 -13.27 -15.80 -9.28
N ASP A 876 -14.26 -15.65 -8.42
CA ASP A 876 -15.64 -15.39 -8.80
C ASP A 876 -15.96 -13.87 -8.84
N TRP A 877 -14.96 -13.04 -8.53
CA TRP A 877 -15.07 -11.59 -8.60
C TRP A 877 -15.23 -11.11 -10.04
N ASN A 878 -16.30 -10.35 -10.31
CA ASN A 878 -16.61 -9.80 -11.63
C ASN A 878 -16.03 -8.39 -11.90
N GLY A 879 -15.22 -7.88 -11.00
CA GLY A 879 -14.53 -6.59 -11.15
C GLY A 879 -13.26 -6.68 -11.98
N PHE A 880 -12.44 -5.59 -11.95
CA PHE A 880 -11.16 -5.57 -12.66
C PHE A 880 -10.19 -6.62 -12.11
N ASP A 881 -9.95 -6.60 -10.84
CA ASP A 881 -9.09 -7.56 -10.15
C ASP A 881 -9.48 -7.61 -8.67
N PRO A 882 -9.51 -8.78 -8.02
CA PRO A 882 -9.87 -8.89 -6.61
C PRO A 882 -8.90 -8.17 -5.66
N GLU A 883 -7.63 -7.98 -6.03
CA GLU A 883 -6.65 -7.19 -5.25
C GLU A 883 -6.57 -5.72 -5.66
N TYR A 884 -7.50 -5.27 -6.48
CA TYR A 884 -7.60 -3.89 -6.84
C TYR A 884 -7.65 -2.99 -5.62
N GLN A 885 -6.66 -2.08 -5.49
CA GLN A 885 -6.64 -1.05 -4.45
C GLN A 885 -7.04 0.30 -5.05
N LYS A 886 -7.98 0.92 -4.39
CA LYS A 886 -8.41 2.28 -4.65
C LYS A 886 -7.44 3.21 -3.93
N SER A 887 -6.83 4.14 -4.64
CA SER A 887 -5.83 5.07 -4.09
C SER A 887 -6.34 6.00 -2.99
N ASP A 888 -7.65 6.01 -2.70
CA ASP A 888 -8.31 6.89 -1.73
C ASP A 888 -9.33 6.18 -0.84
N ASP A 889 -9.12 4.92 -0.51
CA ASP A 889 -9.88 4.31 0.57
C ASP A 889 -9.40 4.88 1.92
N GLY A 890 -9.68 6.18 2.10
CA GLY A 890 -9.89 6.72 3.43
C GLY A 890 -10.92 5.84 4.13
N ILE A 891 -10.91 5.82 5.45
CA ILE A 891 -11.78 5.08 6.36
C ILE A 891 -13.28 5.10 5.97
N TYR A 892 -13.66 5.95 5.04
CA TYR A 892 -15.03 6.20 4.56
C TYR A 892 -15.15 6.10 3.03
N GLY A 893 -14.45 5.18 2.38
CA GLY A 893 -14.45 4.97 0.92
C GLY A 893 -15.81 4.86 0.24
N VAL A 894 -16.66 5.87 0.38
CA VAL A 894 -17.88 6.10 -0.39
C VAL A 894 -17.62 7.12 -1.52
N GLY A 895 -16.39 7.27 -1.91
CA GLY A 895 -16.06 8.01 -3.12
C GLY A 895 -16.21 7.10 -4.33
N LEU A 896 -17.10 7.43 -5.24
CA LEU A 896 -17.26 6.86 -6.58
C LEU A 896 -16.05 7.19 -7.48
N THR A 897 -14.83 6.99 -7.00
CA THR A 897 -13.69 7.11 -7.88
C THR A 897 -13.49 5.78 -8.58
N THR A 898 -14.04 5.71 -9.76
CA THR A 898 -13.83 4.67 -10.79
C THR A 898 -12.37 4.59 -11.25
N GLY A 899 -11.42 5.11 -10.50
CA GLY A 899 -10.04 5.37 -10.88
C GLY A 899 -9.05 4.25 -10.69
N GLY A 900 -9.48 3.01 -10.46
CA GLY A 900 -8.53 1.95 -10.24
C GLY A 900 -7.93 1.37 -11.50
N ARG A 901 -6.67 1.05 -11.40
CA ARG A 901 -5.90 0.41 -12.46
C ARG A 901 -6.03 -1.09 -12.35
N PRO A 902 -6.16 -1.81 -13.46
CA PRO A 902 -6.11 -3.26 -13.45
C PRO A 902 -4.74 -3.74 -12.95
N VAL A 903 -4.71 -4.92 -12.30
CA VAL A 903 -3.45 -5.59 -11.94
C VAL A 903 -2.72 -5.99 -13.22
N LEU A 904 -1.39 -5.91 -13.19
CA LEU A 904 -0.55 -6.13 -14.35
C LEU A 904 -0.03 -7.56 -14.39
N ARG A 905 -0.14 -8.19 -15.56
CA ARG A 905 0.53 -9.44 -15.90
C ARG A 905 1.81 -9.11 -16.65
N GLY A 906 2.93 -9.70 -16.25
CA GLY A 906 4.24 -9.43 -16.85
C GLY A 906 4.92 -10.68 -17.37
N TYR A 907 5.70 -10.54 -18.45
CA TYR A 907 6.65 -11.55 -18.93
C TYR A 907 8.03 -10.92 -19.03
N SER A 908 9.01 -11.52 -18.38
CA SER A 908 10.37 -10.99 -18.30
C SER A 908 11.39 -12.00 -18.82
N MET A 909 12.47 -11.47 -19.38
CA MET A 909 13.68 -12.23 -19.67
C MET A 909 14.90 -11.42 -19.25
N GLY A 910 15.98 -12.11 -18.87
CA GLY A 910 17.20 -11.42 -18.49
C GLY A 910 18.42 -12.32 -18.41
N ILE A 911 19.55 -11.66 -18.16
CA ILE A 911 20.86 -12.26 -18.07
C ILE A 911 21.59 -11.72 -16.85
N ASN A 912 22.29 -12.60 -16.14
CA ASN A 912 23.20 -12.26 -15.06
C ASN A 912 24.61 -12.69 -15.43
N LEU A 913 25.56 -11.77 -15.38
CA LEU A 913 26.98 -11.97 -15.70
C LEU A 913 27.82 -11.57 -14.49
N SER A 914 28.89 -12.30 -14.22
CA SER A 914 29.89 -11.86 -13.24
C SER A 914 31.32 -12.22 -13.71
N PHE A 915 32.24 -11.32 -13.45
CA PHE A 915 33.67 -11.44 -13.77
C PHE A 915 34.50 -11.69 -12.53
#